data_f8f52347d238247df64d498807180d84
#
_entry.id   f8f52347d238247df64d498807180d84
#
_cell.length_a   1.000
_cell.length_b   1.000
_cell.length_c   1.000
_cell.angle_alpha   90.00
_cell.angle_beta   90.00
_cell.angle_gamma   90.00
#
_symmetry.space_group_name_H-M   'P 1'
#
loop_
_entity.id
_entity.type
_entity.pdbx_description
1 polymer ?
#
loop_
_entity_poly.entity_id
_entity_poly.type
_entity_poly.pdbx_seq_one_letter_code
_entity_poly.pdbx_strand_id
1 'polypeptide(L)'
;MKNLLRVATATPRVHIGNVQKNCDEIKEIYNTYAKKADVILTPELSVTGYTCADLFGNRHLIDNAMKGLQDIAEFTAQFGSEGSAIIVGAPFEKSGELFNCAVFIKNGKILAIIPKTYLPNYAEFYEKRWFSGRTIDMEYVTVVGQKVAFGNNIIIDYGNGDEKVKLGIEICEDAWTPISPGRLLALNGAEIIFNLSASNEVIGKEQYRRVMLSNISSSCICGYAYASSGIYESTSDVVFGGHNLVYQSGKMLGEIKPFEKGVLICDFNLTKIRHDRIANKSFSECKNNFAQRKYDIISCESDIMNKTDLKSKISITPFVPSKNKLERCKSIFNMQVAGLQRRIEATRSKCVVVGVSGGLDSTLALLVSAQAVKNLNLPATTVVGITMPGFGTTSRTKNNSMKLMELLGCEIKEISIVKATRQHFEDIGHDENIHDVTYENCQARERTQILMDVANKDGGFVVGTGDLSELALGWCTYNGDHMSMYAVNTSIPKTLVRTLVDEIGHYMGQNGFEGIDEVIEDIIDTPVSPELLPPNPDGTIAQKTEDTVGSYILHDFFLYYTLRYGMSPSEIFQLCKMAVKNDSRYKFDDEEIKKWLNVFYTRFFRQQFKRNCMPDGVKVGTVSVSPRGDLRLPSEIELEEFLIDE
;
A
#
# COMPACT_ATOMS: atom_id res chain seq x y z
N MET A 1 11.25 -9.22 -11.17
CA MET A 1 10.22 -8.16 -11.35
C MET A 1 10.85 -6.99 -12.08
N LYS A 2 10.25 -6.57 -13.18
CA LYS A 2 10.76 -5.53 -14.08
C LYS A 2 10.35 -4.10 -13.67
N ASN A 3 9.16 -3.91 -13.13
CA ASN A 3 8.63 -2.58 -12.77
C ASN A 3 9.05 -2.09 -11.37
N LEU A 4 10.29 -2.38 -10.98
CA LEU A 4 10.88 -1.89 -9.73
C LEU A 4 12.16 -1.12 -10.01
N LEU A 5 12.25 0.11 -9.49
CA LEU A 5 13.52 0.84 -9.43
C LEU A 5 14.11 0.72 -8.03
N ARG A 6 15.30 0.15 -7.91
CA ARG A 6 16.02 0.04 -6.63
C ARG A 6 16.95 1.23 -6.44
N VAL A 7 16.80 1.90 -5.32
CA VAL A 7 17.66 3.04 -4.95
C VAL A 7 18.45 2.75 -3.68
N ALA A 8 19.66 3.29 -3.61
CA ALA A 8 20.49 3.33 -2.41
C ALA A 8 20.74 4.78 -2.03
N THR A 9 20.36 5.20 -0.81
CA THR A 9 20.76 6.49 -0.24
C THR A 9 21.90 6.27 0.74
N ALA A 10 22.98 6.98 0.56
CA ALA A 10 24.22 6.77 1.30
C ALA A 10 24.80 8.10 1.80
N THR A 11 25.22 8.12 3.05
CA THR A 11 25.95 9.28 3.64
C THR A 11 27.42 8.92 3.80
N PRO A 12 28.30 9.33 2.85
CA PRO A 12 29.73 9.09 2.95
C PRO A 12 30.34 9.82 4.14
N ARG A 13 31.48 9.35 4.61
CA ARG A 13 32.31 10.16 5.51
C ARG A 13 32.85 11.36 4.72
N VAL A 14 32.69 12.55 5.29
CA VAL A 14 33.18 13.79 4.69
C VAL A 14 34.50 14.19 5.32
N HIS A 15 35.44 14.62 4.48
CA HIS A 15 36.69 15.27 4.84
C HIS A 15 36.63 16.68 4.29
N ILE A 16 36.27 17.65 5.09
CA ILE A 16 35.94 19.02 4.68
C ILE A 16 37.08 19.63 3.87
N GLY A 17 36.77 20.03 2.62
CA GLY A 17 37.73 20.60 1.67
C GLY A 17 38.71 19.60 1.05
N ASN A 18 38.72 18.33 1.47
CA ASN A 18 39.59 17.30 0.88
C ASN A 18 38.85 16.47 -0.17
N VAL A 19 38.80 16.99 -1.38
CA VAL A 19 38.08 16.38 -2.50
C VAL A 19 38.54 14.95 -2.79
N GLN A 20 39.85 14.68 -2.78
CA GLN A 20 40.35 13.34 -3.09
C GLN A 20 39.80 12.28 -2.13
N LYS A 21 39.89 12.54 -0.82
CA LYS A 21 39.37 11.61 0.18
C LYS A 21 37.85 11.44 0.08
N ASN A 22 37.11 12.52 -0.19
CA ASN A 22 35.67 12.45 -0.38
C ASN A 22 35.30 11.59 -1.60
N CYS A 23 36.03 11.74 -2.70
CA CYS A 23 35.85 10.89 -3.89
C CYS A 23 36.19 9.43 -3.60
N ASP A 24 37.20 9.15 -2.79
CA ASP A 24 37.55 7.77 -2.41
C ASP A 24 36.43 7.12 -1.56
N GLU A 25 35.85 7.84 -0.61
CA GLU A 25 34.67 7.38 0.17
C GLU A 25 33.45 7.14 -0.74
N ILE A 26 33.20 8.03 -1.69
CA ILE A 26 32.10 7.88 -2.68
C ILE A 26 32.34 6.65 -3.58
N LYS A 27 33.59 6.44 -4.04
CA LYS A 27 33.97 5.27 -4.84
C LYS A 27 33.85 3.96 -4.07
N GLU A 28 34.15 3.94 -2.78
CA GLU A 28 33.98 2.77 -1.93
C GLU A 28 32.50 2.40 -1.79
N ILE A 29 31.63 3.39 -1.58
CA ILE A 29 30.18 3.19 -1.60
C ILE A 29 29.71 2.67 -2.96
N TYR A 30 30.18 3.30 -4.04
CA TYR A 30 29.82 2.87 -5.39
C TYR A 30 30.26 1.43 -5.65
N ASN A 31 31.50 1.08 -5.34
CA ASN A 31 32.01 -0.28 -5.50
C ASN A 31 31.17 -1.32 -4.77
N THR A 32 30.68 -0.97 -3.58
CA THR A 32 29.87 -1.88 -2.76
C THR A 32 28.46 -2.08 -3.31
N TYR A 33 27.86 -1.04 -3.92
CA TYR A 33 26.44 -1.02 -4.28
C TYR A 33 26.16 -0.91 -5.79
N ALA A 34 27.16 -0.74 -6.64
CA ALA A 34 27.00 -0.55 -8.10
C ALA A 34 26.22 -1.66 -8.83
N LYS A 35 26.19 -2.89 -8.26
CA LYS A 35 25.40 -4.02 -8.77
C LYS A 35 24.23 -4.41 -7.84
N LYS A 36 23.94 -3.57 -6.86
CA LYS A 36 22.88 -3.83 -5.85
C LYS A 36 21.74 -2.80 -5.90
N ALA A 37 21.96 -1.66 -6.56
CA ALA A 37 20.96 -0.62 -6.76
C ALA A 37 21.02 -0.12 -8.21
N ASP A 38 19.91 0.41 -8.73
CA ASP A 38 19.89 1.05 -10.07
C ASP A 38 20.47 2.47 -9.98
N VAL A 39 20.16 3.19 -8.89
CA VAL A 39 20.65 4.55 -8.63
C VAL A 39 21.17 4.67 -7.20
N ILE A 40 22.34 5.27 -7.03
CA ILE A 40 22.93 5.62 -5.74
C ILE A 40 22.83 7.13 -5.56
N LEU A 41 22.34 7.59 -4.41
CA LEU A 41 22.21 9.00 -4.05
C LEU A 41 23.10 9.32 -2.87
N THR A 42 23.94 10.36 -3.03
CA THR A 42 24.74 10.94 -1.93
C THR A 42 24.24 12.33 -1.56
N PRO A 43 24.68 12.91 -0.42
CA PRO A 43 24.24 14.23 0.03
C PRO A 43 24.71 15.40 -0.83
N GLU A 44 24.13 16.56 -0.55
CA GLU A 44 24.51 17.87 -1.08
C GLU A 44 26.00 18.15 -0.82
N LEU A 45 26.72 18.66 -1.85
CA LEU A 45 28.13 18.99 -1.82
C LEU A 45 29.05 17.89 -1.26
N SER A 46 28.67 16.62 -1.42
CA SER A 46 29.41 15.46 -0.91
C SER A 46 30.85 15.34 -1.45
N VAL A 47 31.14 15.95 -2.60
CA VAL A 47 32.50 15.96 -3.19
C VAL A 47 33.45 16.88 -2.43
N THR A 48 32.97 17.97 -1.83
CA THR A 48 33.80 18.94 -1.11
C THR A 48 33.58 18.90 0.41
N GLY A 49 32.39 18.51 0.84
CA GLY A 49 31.76 18.84 2.11
C GLY A 49 30.91 20.09 1.96
N TYR A 50 29.78 20.11 2.68
CA TYR A 50 28.87 21.25 2.70
C TYR A 50 29.44 22.44 3.49
N THR A 51 30.14 22.15 4.55
CA THR A 51 30.63 23.15 5.52
C THR A 51 32.01 23.75 5.17
N CYS A 52 32.35 23.82 3.89
CA CYS A 52 33.59 24.42 3.41
C CYS A 52 33.67 25.96 3.59
N ALA A 53 32.54 26.63 3.88
CA ALA A 53 32.47 28.06 4.12
C ALA A 53 33.16 28.88 3.00
N ASP A 54 33.98 29.88 3.37
CA ASP A 54 34.67 30.75 2.41
C ASP A 54 35.71 30.05 1.52
N LEU A 55 35.99 28.76 1.78
CA LEU A 55 36.79 27.94 0.85
C LEU A 55 36.08 27.77 -0.53
N PHE A 56 34.78 27.92 -0.61
CA PHE A 56 34.09 27.96 -1.91
C PHE A 56 34.53 29.12 -2.82
N GLY A 57 35.12 30.18 -2.25
CA GLY A 57 35.79 31.23 -3.03
C GLY A 57 37.21 30.86 -3.49
N ASN A 58 37.74 29.70 -3.11
CA ASN A 58 39.10 29.28 -3.43
C ASN A 58 39.14 28.48 -4.73
N ARG A 59 39.82 28.99 -5.76
CA ARG A 59 39.95 28.36 -7.07
C ARG A 59 40.45 26.91 -6.99
N HIS A 60 41.41 26.64 -6.11
CA HIS A 60 41.97 25.30 -5.94
C HIS A 60 40.92 24.26 -5.51
N LEU A 61 39.98 24.63 -4.62
CA LEU A 61 38.89 23.74 -4.21
C LEU A 61 37.97 23.43 -5.41
N ILE A 62 37.61 24.43 -6.19
CA ILE A 62 36.72 24.30 -7.35
C ILE A 62 37.36 23.45 -8.45
N ASP A 63 38.65 23.71 -8.79
CA ASP A 63 39.38 22.93 -9.78
C ASP A 63 39.55 21.47 -9.37
N ASN A 64 39.78 21.22 -8.07
CA ASN A 64 39.85 19.85 -7.55
C ASN A 64 38.48 19.17 -7.55
N ALA A 65 37.37 19.90 -7.27
CA ALA A 65 36.03 19.34 -7.39
C ALA A 65 35.73 18.83 -8.81
N MET A 66 36.17 19.57 -9.86
CA MET A 66 36.02 19.12 -11.26
C MET A 66 36.85 17.87 -11.55
N LYS A 67 38.08 17.80 -11.03
CA LYS A 67 38.92 16.59 -11.14
C LYS A 67 38.31 15.41 -10.41
N GLY A 68 37.74 15.64 -9.24
CA GLY A 68 37.04 14.63 -8.46
C GLY A 68 35.79 14.07 -9.18
N LEU A 69 35.02 14.92 -9.86
CA LEU A 69 33.91 14.47 -10.70
C LEU A 69 34.40 13.61 -11.88
N GLN A 70 35.52 13.96 -12.49
CA GLN A 70 36.16 13.15 -13.53
C GLN A 70 36.56 11.77 -12.97
N ASP A 71 37.25 11.74 -11.86
CA ASP A 71 37.71 10.51 -11.20
C ASP A 71 36.51 9.58 -10.82
N ILE A 72 35.44 10.13 -10.29
CA ILE A 72 34.21 9.36 -10.02
C ILE A 72 33.61 8.84 -11.33
N ALA A 73 33.54 9.66 -12.39
CA ALA A 73 32.98 9.24 -13.66
C ALA A 73 33.81 8.10 -14.28
N GLU A 74 35.14 8.25 -14.34
CA GLU A 74 36.04 7.22 -14.84
C GLU A 74 35.95 5.92 -14.03
N PHE A 75 35.79 6.02 -12.73
CA PHE A 75 35.59 4.86 -11.86
C PHE A 75 34.29 4.12 -12.19
N THR A 76 33.19 4.85 -12.45
CA THR A 76 31.90 4.21 -12.83
C THR A 76 31.99 3.43 -14.14
N ALA A 77 32.90 3.81 -15.07
CA ALA A 77 33.09 3.11 -16.34
C ALA A 77 33.55 1.66 -16.16
N GLN A 78 34.25 1.35 -15.06
CA GLN A 78 34.75 0.00 -14.78
C GLN A 78 33.61 -1.03 -14.59
N PHE A 79 32.39 -0.57 -14.34
CA PHE A 79 31.20 -1.41 -14.12
C PHE A 79 30.32 -1.54 -15.36
N GLY A 80 30.62 -0.81 -16.43
CA GLY A 80 29.89 -0.84 -17.69
C GLY A 80 28.42 -0.43 -17.57
N SER A 81 27.59 -0.93 -18.48
CA SER A 81 26.15 -0.66 -18.50
C SER A 81 25.41 -1.22 -17.28
N GLU A 82 25.92 -2.31 -16.68
CA GLU A 82 25.34 -2.94 -15.49
C GLU A 82 25.58 -2.17 -14.17
N GLY A 83 26.55 -1.24 -14.14
CA GLY A 83 26.80 -0.41 -12.96
C GLY A 83 25.63 0.53 -12.66
N SER A 84 25.44 0.93 -11.40
CA SER A 84 24.45 1.93 -11.00
C SER A 84 24.70 3.30 -11.67
N ALA A 85 23.66 4.10 -11.83
CA ALA A 85 23.87 5.54 -11.88
C ALA A 85 24.20 6.06 -10.47
N ILE A 86 24.96 7.16 -10.38
CA ILE A 86 25.22 7.84 -9.11
C ILE A 86 24.91 9.33 -9.22
N ILE A 87 24.32 9.88 -8.17
CA ILE A 87 24.05 11.31 -8.04
C ILE A 87 24.88 11.84 -6.88
N VAL A 88 25.78 12.78 -7.16
CA VAL A 88 26.68 13.39 -6.18
C VAL A 88 26.50 14.90 -6.13
N GLY A 89 26.74 15.51 -4.99
CA GLY A 89 26.71 16.96 -4.81
C GLY A 89 28.10 17.57 -5.01
N ALA A 90 28.22 18.62 -5.84
CA ALA A 90 29.47 19.32 -6.10
C ALA A 90 29.24 20.81 -6.43
N PRO A 91 30.18 21.73 -6.10
CA PRO A 91 30.16 23.09 -6.63
C PRO A 91 30.52 23.07 -8.11
N PHE A 92 29.89 23.94 -8.90
CA PHE A 92 30.17 24.10 -10.32
C PHE A 92 30.23 25.59 -10.71
N GLU A 93 31.34 26.01 -11.31
CA GLU A 93 31.50 27.39 -11.77
C GLU A 93 31.12 27.49 -13.25
N LYS A 94 30.31 28.49 -13.58
CA LYS A 94 29.94 28.82 -14.94
C LYS A 94 29.81 30.34 -15.13
N SER A 95 30.52 30.89 -16.09
CA SER A 95 30.44 32.31 -16.47
C SER A 95 30.66 33.28 -15.33
N GLY A 96 31.57 32.92 -14.37
CA GLY A 96 31.89 33.75 -13.20
C GLY A 96 30.92 33.63 -12.06
N GLU A 97 29.95 32.72 -12.12
CA GLU A 97 29.04 32.38 -11.05
C GLU A 97 29.31 30.97 -10.53
N LEU A 98 29.22 30.79 -9.22
CA LEU A 98 29.33 29.48 -8.59
C LEU A 98 27.94 28.93 -8.25
N PHE A 99 27.69 27.66 -8.55
CA PHE A 99 26.44 26.97 -8.32
C PHE A 99 26.66 25.77 -7.40
N ASN A 100 25.72 25.54 -6.49
CA ASN A 100 25.58 24.30 -5.75
C ASN A 100 24.79 23.33 -6.62
N CYS A 101 25.40 22.21 -7.03
CA CYS A 101 24.84 21.33 -8.06
C CYS A 101 24.76 19.88 -7.63
N ALA A 102 23.73 19.20 -8.13
CA ALA A 102 23.68 17.75 -8.23
C ALA A 102 24.24 17.31 -9.59
N VAL A 103 25.06 16.28 -9.60
CA VAL A 103 25.71 15.74 -10.80
C VAL A 103 25.29 14.30 -10.99
N PHE A 104 24.65 14.01 -12.13
CA PHE A 104 24.21 12.68 -12.50
C PHE A 104 25.26 12.00 -13.39
N ILE A 105 25.80 10.88 -12.91
CA ILE A 105 26.91 10.16 -13.54
C ILE A 105 26.51 8.71 -13.80
N LYS A 106 26.84 8.20 -14.97
CA LYS A 106 26.63 6.79 -15.35
C LYS A 106 27.66 6.34 -16.37
N ASN A 107 28.29 5.18 -16.12
CA ASN A 107 29.17 4.49 -17.04
C ASN A 107 30.21 5.43 -17.74
N GLY A 108 30.99 6.15 -16.94
CA GLY A 108 32.05 7.07 -17.41
C GLY A 108 31.56 8.43 -17.89
N LYS A 109 30.25 8.67 -17.93
CA LYS A 109 29.68 9.91 -18.47
C LYS A 109 29.03 10.75 -17.39
N ILE A 110 29.34 12.03 -17.39
CA ILE A 110 28.57 13.06 -16.69
C ILE A 110 27.43 13.46 -17.63
N LEU A 111 26.19 13.08 -17.31
CA LEU A 111 25.05 13.28 -18.21
C LEU A 111 24.33 14.60 -17.94
N ALA A 112 24.21 14.99 -16.67
CA ALA A 112 23.52 16.20 -16.28
C ALA A 112 24.14 16.83 -15.02
N ILE A 113 24.13 18.16 -14.98
CA ILE A 113 24.47 19.00 -13.82
C ILE A 113 23.25 19.87 -13.52
N ILE A 114 22.65 19.67 -12.37
CA ILE A 114 21.41 20.32 -11.95
C ILE A 114 21.73 21.33 -10.83
N PRO A 115 21.69 22.64 -11.09
CA PRO A 115 21.93 23.67 -10.09
C PRO A 115 20.74 23.80 -9.14
N LYS A 116 21.03 24.07 -7.87
CA LYS A 116 20.04 24.40 -6.84
C LYS A 116 19.28 25.67 -7.19
N THR A 117 17.97 25.63 -7.09
CA THR A 117 17.10 26.76 -7.47
C THR A 117 17.00 27.77 -6.34
N TYR A 118 16.73 27.32 -5.13
CA TYR A 118 16.52 28.15 -3.94
C TYR A 118 17.66 27.96 -2.94
N LEU A 119 18.29 29.04 -2.55
CA LEU A 119 19.38 29.05 -1.59
C LEU A 119 18.89 29.52 -0.24
N PRO A 120 19.02 28.73 0.84
CA PRO A 120 18.69 29.21 2.19
C PRO A 120 19.62 30.35 2.59
N ASN A 121 19.04 31.43 3.12
CA ASN A 121 19.76 32.62 3.57
C ASN A 121 19.05 33.23 4.77
N TYR A 122 18.88 32.42 5.80
CA TYR A 122 18.24 32.76 7.07
C TYR A 122 18.81 31.90 8.19
N ALA A 123 18.74 32.39 9.44
CA ALA A 123 19.26 31.72 10.62
C ALA A 123 20.75 31.28 10.43
N GLU A 124 21.03 29.99 10.59
CA GLU A 124 22.35 29.40 10.40
C GLU A 124 22.78 29.22 8.94
N PHE A 125 21.88 29.47 7.98
CA PHE A 125 22.16 29.30 6.55
C PHE A 125 22.47 30.63 5.86
N TYR A 126 23.55 30.66 5.07
CA TYR A 126 24.00 31.84 4.31
C TYR A 126 24.62 31.45 2.93
N GLU A 127 23.99 30.49 2.24
CA GLU A 127 24.49 29.98 0.95
C GLU A 127 24.63 31.05 -0.15
N LYS A 128 23.80 32.12 -0.09
CA LYS A 128 23.90 33.26 -1.04
C LYS A 128 25.24 34.00 -0.96
N ARG A 129 26.04 33.77 0.09
CA ARG A 129 27.37 34.32 0.21
C ARG A 129 28.31 33.76 -0.88
N TRP A 130 28.08 32.51 -1.28
CA TRP A 130 28.97 31.82 -2.22
C TRP A 130 28.30 31.42 -3.52
N PHE A 131 27.03 31.03 -3.49
CA PHE A 131 26.34 30.43 -4.61
C PHE A 131 25.27 31.34 -5.23
N SER A 132 25.10 31.17 -6.54
CA SER A 132 23.96 31.72 -7.29
C SER A 132 22.85 30.68 -7.36
N GLY A 133 21.59 31.11 -7.10
CA GLY A 133 20.42 30.25 -7.19
C GLY A 133 19.34 30.93 -8.02
N ARG A 134 18.86 30.23 -9.05
CA ARG A 134 17.76 30.66 -9.91
C ARG A 134 17.26 29.54 -10.81
N THR A 135 16.16 29.79 -11.48
CA THR A 135 15.68 28.92 -12.53
C THR A 135 16.57 29.07 -13.78
N ILE A 136 17.12 27.96 -14.28
CA ILE A 136 17.99 27.91 -15.47
C ILE A 136 17.40 26.91 -16.46
N ASP A 137 17.15 27.35 -17.69
CA ASP A 137 16.76 26.45 -18.78
C ASP A 137 17.97 25.62 -19.25
N MET A 138 17.70 24.39 -19.67
CA MET A 138 18.73 23.46 -20.07
C MET A 138 19.56 24.01 -21.25
N GLU A 139 20.85 23.99 -21.05
CA GLU A 139 21.87 24.25 -22.08
C GLU A 139 22.98 23.18 -21.99
N TYR A 140 23.81 23.08 -23.00
CA TYR A 140 24.97 22.20 -22.93
C TYR A 140 26.22 22.99 -22.54
N VAL A 141 27.00 22.43 -21.63
CA VAL A 141 28.29 22.91 -21.18
C VAL A 141 29.36 21.87 -21.43
N THR A 142 30.64 22.30 -21.53
CA THR A 142 31.75 21.36 -21.60
C THR A 142 32.35 21.20 -20.20
N VAL A 143 32.37 19.96 -19.70
CA VAL A 143 32.92 19.61 -18.39
C VAL A 143 33.90 18.45 -18.58
N VAL A 144 35.14 18.63 -18.20
CA VAL A 144 36.24 17.66 -18.37
C VAL A 144 36.23 16.95 -19.75
N GLY A 145 36.05 17.75 -20.79
CA GLY A 145 36.01 17.27 -22.17
C GLY A 145 34.70 16.63 -22.63
N GLN A 146 33.70 16.52 -21.76
CA GLN A 146 32.39 15.95 -22.08
C GLN A 146 31.36 17.07 -22.33
N LYS A 147 30.42 16.83 -23.27
CA LYS A 147 29.23 17.68 -23.47
C LYS A 147 28.15 17.27 -22.49
N VAL A 148 27.84 18.12 -21.53
CA VAL A 148 26.96 17.83 -20.36
C VAL A 148 25.76 18.77 -20.38
N ALA A 149 24.58 18.27 -20.08
CA ALA A 149 23.37 19.08 -19.88
C ALA A 149 23.47 19.84 -18.55
N PHE A 150 23.22 21.16 -18.55
CA PHE A 150 23.21 22.02 -17.38
C PHE A 150 21.87 22.78 -17.29
N GLY A 151 21.19 22.68 -16.17
CA GLY A 151 19.90 23.35 -15.93
C GLY A 151 19.04 22.63 -14.90
N ASN A 152 18.01 23.29 -14.39
CA ASN A 152 17.10 22.68 -13.39
C ASN A 152 15.71 22.30 -13.93
N ASN A 153 15.53 22.37 -15.27
CA ASN A 153 14.35 21.82 -15.96
C ASN A 153 14.66 20.49 -16.68
N ILE A 154 15.55 19.67 -16.12
CA ILE A 154 16.01 18.40 -16.72
C ILE A 154 15.26 17.24 -16.08
N ILE A 155 14.71 16.36 -16.91
CA ILE A 155 14.20 15.04 -16.54
C ILE A 155 15.10 13.99 -17.17
N ILE A 156 15.55 13.01 -16.39
CA ILE A 156 16.39 11.92 -16.88
C ILE A 156 15.49 10.73 -17.19
N ASP A 157 15.49 10.29 -18.45
CA ASP A 157 14.77 9.12 -18.94
C ASP A 157 15.69 7.89 -18.83
N TYR A 158 15.60 7.23 -17.67
CA TYR A 158 16.51 6.16 -17.26
C TYR A 158 15.95 4.78 -17.61
N GLY A 159 16.71 3.99 -18.34
CA GLY A 159 16.35 2.62 -18.74
C GLY A 159 16.45 2.38 -20.23
N ASN A 160 16.06 1.19 -20.69
CA ASN A 160 16.07 0.77 -22.09
C ASN A 160 14.68 0.38 -22.58
N GLY A 161 14.40 0.61 -23.86
CA GLY A 161 13.14 0.21 -24.49
C GLY A 161 11.91 0.76 -23.78
N ASP A 162 10.97 -0.12 -23.46
CA ASP A 162 9.73 0.22 -22.75
C ASP A 162 9.88 0.23 -21.21
N GLU A 163 11.05 -0.19 -20.70
CA GLU A 163 11.33 -0.29 -19.26
C GLU A 163 11.97 1.00 -18.70
N LYS A 164 11.54 2.15 -19.18
CA LYS A 164 12.07 3.45 -18.76
C LYS A 164 11.33 4.03 -17.58
N VAL A 165 12.07 4.79 -16.76
CA VAL A 165 11.55 5.57 -15.64
C VAL A 165 12.09 6.99 -15.70
N LYS A 166 11.23 7.97 -15.46
CA LYS A 166 11.59 9.38 -15.46
C LYS A 166 12.03 9.83 -14.08
N LEU A 167 13.27 10.30 -13.98
CA LEU A 167 13.90 10.75 -12.75
C LEU A 167 13.98 12.28 -12.74
N GLY A 168 13.66 12.89 -11.60
CA GLY A 168 13.86 14.30 -11.32
C GLY A 168 14.81 14.49 -10.15
N ILE A 169 15.54 15.59 -10.12
CA ILE A 169 16.53 15.91 -9.08
C ILE A 169 16.31 17.34 -8.58
N GLU A 170 16.28 17.51 -7.27
CA GLU A 170 16.28 18.80 -6.58
C GLU A 170 17.26 18.79 -5.39
N ILE A 171 17.58 19.94 -4.83
CA ILE A 171 18.61 20.05 -3.79
C ILE A 171 18.07 20.76 -2.55
N CYS A 172 18.05 20.04 -1.44
CA CYS A 172 17.83 20.52 -0.07
C CYS A 172 16.68 21.52 0.08
N GLU A 173 16.99 22.84 0.15
CA GLU A 173 16.04 23.94 0.31
C GLU A 173 14.95 23.95 -0.75
N ASP A 174 15.22 23.44 -1.95
CA ASP A 174 14.22 23.34 -3.01
C ASP A 174 12.95 22.65 -2.51
N ALA A 175 13.08 21.58 -1.70
CA ALA A 175 11.93 20.84 -1.16
C ALA A 175 11.14 21.62 -0.08
N TRP A 176 11.75 22.63 0.57
CA TRP A 176 11.13 23.40 1.65
C TRP A 176 10.27 24.54 1.14
N THR A 177 10.39 24.87 -0.15
CA THR A 177 9.64 25.96 -0.76
C THR A 177 8.20 25.56 -1.09
N PRO A 178 7.23 26.49 -1.08
CA PRO A 178 5.82 26.22 -1.38
C PRO A 178 5.62 25.53 -2.74
N ILE A 179 6.35 25.96 -3.76
CA ILE A 179 6.36 25.38 -5.11
C ILE A 179 7.78 24.88 -5.39
N SER A 180 8.06 23.64 -4.97
CA SER A 180 9.39 23.06 -5.14
C SER A 180 9.66 22.67 -6.59
N PRO A 181 10.92 22.72 -7.05
CA PRO A 181 11.32 22.17 -8.35
C PRO A 181 10.90 20.70 -8.51
N GLY A 182 11.00 19.87 -7.47
CA GLY A 182 10.58 18.48 -7.48
C GLY A 182 9.10 18.29 -7.77
N ARG A 183 8.23 19.18 -7.26
CA ARG A 183 6.79 19.15 -7.59
C ARG A 183 6.54 19.45 -9.06
N LEU A 184 7.24 20.44 -9.61
CA LEU A 184 7.15 20.79 -11.03
C LEU A 184 7.71 19.69 -11.92
N LEU A 185 8.82 19.06 -11.54
CA LEU A 185 9.39 17.88 -12.22
C LEU A 185 8.38 16.72 -12.24
N ALA A 186 7.71 16.44 -11.12
CA ALA A 186 6.69 15.40 -11.04
C ALA A 186 5.48 15.68 -11.94
N LEU A 187 4.98 16.93 -11.98
CA LEU A 187 3.91 17.35 -12.90
C LEU A 187 4.32 17.25 -14.36
N ASN A 188 5.61 17.42 -14.67
CA ASN A 188 6.17 17.24 -16.03
C ASN A 188 6.57 15.80 -16.34
N GLY A 189 6.26 14.85 -15.47
CA GLY A 189 6.33 13.43 -15.74
C GLY A 189 7.37 12.66 -14.94
N ALA A 190 8.24 13.30 -14.14
CA ALA A 190 9.17 12.57 -13.29
C ALA A 190 8.40 11.67 -12.32
N GLU A 191 8.78 10.39 -12.27
CA GLU A 191 8.14 9.37 -11.44
C GLU A 191 8.85 9.23 -10.09
N ILE A 192 10.16 9.47 -10.08
CA ILE A 192 11.00 9.44 -8.88
C ILE A 192 11.73 10.77 -8.76
N ILE A 193 11.70 11.35 -7.57
CA ILE A 193 12.45 12.57 -7.23
C ILE A 193 13.59 12.21 -6.27
N PHE A 194 14.78 12.68 -6.58
CA PHE A 194 15.97 12.59 -5.74
C PHE A 194 16.27 13.95 -5.12
N ASN A 195 16.53 13.97 -3.83
CA ASN A 195 16.91 15.19 -3.12
C ASN A 195 18.23 14.98 -2.37
N LEU A 196 19.23 15.77 -2.74
CA LEU A 196 20.51 15.85 -2.06
C LEU A 196 20.40 16.94 -1.01
N SER A 197 20.67 16.64 0.25
CA SER A 197 20.51 17.60 1.34
C SER A 197 21.75 17.71 2.24
N ALA A 198 21.86 18.87 2.87
CA ALA A 198 22.70 19.12 4.03
C ALA A 198 21.84 19.81 5.08
N SER A 199 20.92 19.07 5.66
CA SER A 199 19.97 19.56 6.65
C SER A 199 20.52 19.28 8.05
N ASN A 200 20.81 20.35 8.82
CA ASN A 200 21.25 20.24 10.21
C ASN A 200 20.15 19.68 11.12
N GLU A 201 20.53 19.23 12.31
CA GLU A 201 19.62 18.74 13.32
C GLU A 201 19.29 19.81 14.36
N VAL A 202 18.01 20.01 14.58
CA VAL A 202 17.45 20.73 15.73
C VAL A 202 16.23 19.97 16.23
N ILE A 203 15.82 20.19 17.48
CA ILE A 203 14.68 19.48 18.08
C ILE A 203 13.42 19.63 17.21
N GLY A 204 12.80 18.51 16.87
CA GLY A 204 11.58 18.46 16.06
C GLY A 204 11.78 18.46 14.55
N LYS A 205 12.97 18.80 14.03
CA LYS A 205 13.22 18.87 12.58
C LYS A 205 13.17 17.50 11.90
N GLU A 206 13.57 16.44 12.61
CA GLU A 206 13.43 15.06 12.16
C GLU A 206 11.98 14.71 11.80
N GLN A 207 11.03 15.02 12.70
CA GLN A 207 9.62 14.79 12.46
C GLN A 207 9.06 15.68 11.35
N TYR A 208 9.50 16.93 11.29
CA TYR A 208 9.10 17.85 10.22
C TYR A 208 9.53 17.31 8.84
N ARG A 209 10.78 16.82 8.70
CA ARG A 209 11.22 16.17 7.45
C ARG A 209 10.35 15.00 7.05
N ARG A 210 9.97 14.11 7.99
CA ARG A 210 9.06 12.99 7.70
C ARG A 210 7.73 13.47 7.15
N VAL A 211 7.11 14.46 7.79
CA VAL A 211 5.82 15.01 7.35
C VAL A 211 5.94 15.67 5.98
N MET A 212 6.96 16.50 5.77
CA MET A 212 7.20 17.19 4.51
C MET A 212 7.39 16.22 3.34
N LEU A 213 8.29 15.24 3.46
CA LEU A 213 8.58 14.29 2.39
C LEU A 213 7.41 13.35 2.12
N SER A 214 6.70 12.93 3.16
CA SER A 214 5.44 12.18 3.02
C SER A 214 4.40 12.98 2.23
N ASN A 215 4.24 14.27 2.52
CA ASN A 215 3.31 15.15 1.80
C ASN A 215 3.70 15.36 0.34
N ILE A 216 4.98 15.66 0.06
CA ILE A 216 5.46 15.84 -1.32
C ILE A 216 5.23 14.56 -2.13
N SER A 217 5.69 13.43 -1.61
CA SER A 217 5.55 12.12 -2.27
C SER A 217 4.08 11.74 -2.51
N SER A 218 3.19 12.04 -1.57
CA SER A 218 1.75 11.78 -1.66
C SER A 218 1.07 12.67 -2.71
N SER A 219 1.24 13.99 -2.60
CA SER A 219 0.57 14.96 -3.48
C SER A 219 1.06 14.89 -4.93
N CYS A 220 2.34 14.55 -5.14
CA CYS A 220 2.94 14.38 -6.46
C CYS A 220 2.80 12.96 -7.03
N ILE A 221 2.24 12.02 -6.28
CA ILE A 221 2.11 10.60 -6.66
C ILE A 221 3.44 10.11 -7.26
N CYS A 222 4.50 10.17 -6.46
CA CYS A 222 5.86 9.84 -6.88
C CYS A 222 6.63 9.05 -5.82
N GLY A 223 7.75 8.44 -6.24
CA GLY A 223 8.81 8.05 -5.34
C GLY A 223 9.65 9.27 -4.95
N TYR A 224 10.14 9.30 -3.71
CA TYR A 224 10.99 10.36 -3.23
C TYR A 224 12.13 9.78 -2.39
N ALA A 225 13.36 9.99 -2.84
CA ALA A 225 14.59 9.55 -2.16
C ALA A 225 15.36 10.78 -1.66
N TYR A 226 15.69 10.79 -0.38
CA TYR A 226 16.34 11.90 0.31
C TYR A 226 17.61 11.41 1.00
N ALA A 227 18.74 12.01 0.71
CA ALA A 227 20.02 11.75 1.36
C ALA A 227 20.57 13.04 1.98
N SER A 228 20.98 12.99 3.26
CA SER A 228 21.45 14.15 3.99
C SER A 228 22.87 13.98 4.54
N SER A 229 23.62 15.07 4.62
CA SER A 229 24.97 15.15 5.22
C SER A 229 24.96 14.65 6.66
N GLY A 230 26.04 14.00 7.05
CA GLY A 230 26.18 13.35 8.35
C GLY A 230 27.17 14.03 9.30
N ILE A 231 27.49 13.36 10.38
CA ILE A 231 28.25 13.84 11.54
C ILE A 231 29.70 14.28 11.25
N TYR A 232 30.16 14.09 10.03
CA TYR A 232 31.53 14.44 9.63
C TYR A 232 31.65 15.83 8.99
N GLU A 233 30.55 16.56 8.89
CA GLU A 233 30.55 18.00 8.61
C GLU A 233 31.04 18.82 9.82
N SER A 234 31.35 20.10 9.61
CA SER A 234 31.80 20.98 10.72
C SER A 234 30.72 21.10 11.80
N THR A 235 31.18 21.11 13.04
CA THR A 235 30.34 21.29 14.24
C THR A 235 30.53 22.66 14.88
N SER A 236 31.04 23.66 14.15
CA SER A 236 31.28 24.99 14.68
C SER A 236 30.01 25.64 15.25
N ASP A 237 28.88 25.51 14.52
CA ASP A 237 27.58 26.10 14.93
C ASP A 237 26.41 25.11 14.88
N VAL A 238 26.53 24.05 14.09
CA VAL A 238 25.43 23.08 13.82
C VAL A 238 25.96 21.65 13.83
N VAL A 239 25.05 20.70 13.85
CA VAL A 239 25.38 19.28 13.67
C VAL A 239 24.47 18.68 12.59
N PHE A 240 25.01 17.74 11.80
CA PHE A 240 24.29 17.04 10.74
C PHE A 240 24.08 15.58 11.12
N GLY A 241 22.86 15.07 10.94
CA GLY A 241 22.48 13.75 11.43
C GLY A 241 22.63 12.61 10.42
N GLY A 242 22.76 12.88 9.13
CA GLY A 242 22.73 11.83 8.12
C GLY A 242 21.35 11.17 7.95
N HIS A 243 20.28 11.92 8.17
CA HIS A 243 18.90 11.42 8.10
C HIS A 243 18.50 11.09 6.66
N ASN A 244 18.48 9.81 6.30
CA ASN A 244 18.10 9.35 4.97
C ASN A 244 16.68 8.78 4.98
N LEU A 245 15.86 9.14 3.98
CA LEU A 245 14.44 8.82 3.92
C LEU A 245 14.03 8.43 2.51
N VAL A 246 13.20 7.39 2.39
CA VAL A 246 12.61 6.99 1.11
C VAL A 246 11.10 6.84 1.27
N TYR A 247 10.34 7.55 0.43
CA TYR A 247 8.88 7.54 0.41
C TYR A 247 8.34 7.19 -0.97
N GLN A 248 7.17 6.55 -1.02
CA GLN A 248 6.38 6.39 -2.25
C GLN A 248 4.91 6.69 -1.99
N SER A 249 4.33 7.64 -2.70
CA SER A 249 2.93 8.04 -2.58
C SER A 249 2.49 8.22 -1.12
N GLY A 250 3.31 8.90 -0.32
CA GLY A 250 3.10 9.19 1.09
C GLY A 250 3.50 8.09 2.07
N LYS A 251 3.76 6.87 1.61
CA LYS A 251 4.20 5.75 2.45
C LYS A 251 5.71 5.73 2.59
N MET A 252 6.21 5.71 3.81
CA MET A 252 7.63 5.48 4.08
C MET A 252 8.01 4.05 3.67
N LEU A 253 9.01 3.92 2.81
CA LEU A 253 9.62 2.65 2.42
C LEU A 253 10.79 2.27 3.31
N GLY A 254 11.54 3.26 3.77
CA GLY A 254 12.67 3.05 4.66
C GLY A 254 13.23 4.36 5.22
N GLU A 255 14.04 4.22 6.27
CA GLU A 255 14.66 5.32 7.01
C GLU A 255 15.98 4.86 7.64
N ILE A 256 17.01 5.73 7.57
CA ILE A 256 18.14 5.76 8.49
C ILE A 256 17.93 7.01 9.36
N LYS A 257 17.76 6.81 10.66
CA LYS A 257 17.50 7.90 11.60
C LYS A 257 18.73 8.79 11.78
N PRO A 258 18.54 10.03 12.25
CA PRO A 258 19.67 10.87 12.60
C PRO A 258 20.68 10.16 13.51
N PHE A 259 21.97 10.33 13.19
CA PHE A 259 23.12 9.76 13.90
C PHE A 259 23.32 8.23 13.74
N GLU A 260 22.41 7.54 13.01
CA GLU A 260 22.64 6.16 12.62
C GLU A 260 23.51 6.09 11.35
N LYS A 261 24.26 4.99 11.21
CA LYS A 261 25.14 4.75 10.05
C LYS A 261 24.57 3.67 9.15
N GLY A 262 24.84 3.74 7.87
CA GLY A 262 24.47 2.71 6.91
C GLY A 262 24.10 3.27 5.54
N VAL A 263 23.66 2.35 4.67
CA VAL A 263 23.08 2.65 3.36
C VAL A 263 21.67 2.13 3.34
N LEU A 264 20.72 2.99 3.03
CA LEU A 264 19.31 2.63 2.93
C LEU A 264 19.01 2.17 1.50
N ILE A 265 18.56 0.93 1.34
CA ILE A 265 18.16 0.38 0.05
C ILE A 265 16.66 0.13 0.04
N CYS A 266 15.96 0.71 -0.96
CA CYS A 266 14.53 0.55 -1.12
C CYS A 266 14.17 0.31 -2.59
N ASP A 267 13.01 -0.33 -2.80
CA ASP A 267 12.46 -0.59 -4.13
C ASP A 267 11.21 0.29 -4.34
N PHE A 268 11.22 1.15 -5.36
CA PHE A 268 10.05 1.86 -5.84
C PHE A 268 9.24 0.97 -6.79
N ASN A 269 7.93 0.91 -6.57
CA ASN A 269 7.02 0.20 -7.44
C ASN A 269 6.44 1.17 -8.49
N LEU A 270 6.91 1.04 -9.72
CA LEU A 270 6.53 1.93 -10.82
C LEU A 270 5.10 1.68 -11.30
N THR A 271 4.65 0.42 -11.31
CA THR A 271 3.27 0.05 -11.66
C THR A 271 2.28 0.80 -10.78
N LYS A 272 2.53 0.84 -9.46
CA LYS A 272 1.67 1.57 -8.54
C LYS A 272 1.65 3.08 -8.81
N ILE A 273 2.80 3.71 -9.04
CA ILE A 273 2.87 5.14 -9.33
C ILE A 273 2.06 5.46 -10.59
N ARG A 274 2.24 4.68 -11.65
CA ARG A 274 1.54 4.84 -12.93
C ARG A 274 0.04 4.61 -12.79
N HIS A 275 -0.35 3.56 -12.08
CA HIS A 275 -1.75 3.25 -11.78
C HIS A 275 -2.42 4.40 -11.00
N ASP A 276 -1.82 4.86 -9.90
CA ASP A 276 -2.37 5.96 -9.09
C ASP A 276 -2.49 7.27 -9.89
N ARG A 277 -1.54 7.58 -10.78
CA ARG A 277 -1.60 8.77 -11.66
C ARG A 277 -2.72 8.68 -12.71
N ILE A 278 -2.97 7.50 -13.27
CA ILE A 278 -4.08 7.28 -14.21
C ILE A 278 -5.43 7.43 -13.49
N ALA A 279 -5.53 6.89 -12.29
CA ALA A 279 -6.75 6.93 -11.48
C ALA A 279 -7.06 8.34 -10.95
N ASN A 280 -6.03 9.16 -10.67
CA ASN A 280 -6.20 10.50 -10.09
C ASN A 280 -6.28 11.59 -11.17
N LYS A 281 -7.51 11.96 -11.55
CA LYS A 281 -7.73 12.96 -12.60
C LYS A 281 -7.28 14.37 -12.19
N SER A 282 -7.38 14.72 -10.90
CA SER A 282 -6.91 16.02 -10.39
C SER A 282 -5.40 16.21 -10.59
N PHE A 283 -4.61 15.12 -10.54
CA PHE A 283 -3.19 15.20 -10.88
C PHE A 283 -2.97 15.60 -12.33
N SER A 284 -3.72 15.02 -13.26
CA SER A 284 -3.66 15.36 -14.70
C SER A 284 -4.14 16.79 -14.97
N GLU A 285 -5.16 17.25 -14.25
CA GLU A 285 -5.65 18.65 -14.34
C GLU A 285 -4.59 19.63 -13.84
N CYS A 286 -3.95 19.37 -12.69
CA CYS A 286 -2.83 20.17 -12.20
C CYS A 286 -1.69 20.23 -13.22
N LYS A 287 -1.32 19.09 -13.83
CA LYS A 287 -0.31 19.07 -14.89
C LYS A 287 -0.66 20.03 -16.03
N ASN A 288 -1.89 19.98 -16.54
CA ASN A 288 -2.32 20.82 -17.66
C ASN A 288 -2.33 22.32 -17.31
N ASN A 289 -2.65 22.66 -16.05
CA ASN A 289 -2.73 24.06 -15.61
C ASN A 289 -1.36 24.68 -15.26
N PHE A 290 -0.41 23.89 -14.78
CA PHE A 290 0.85 24.38 -14.21
C PHE A 290 2.12 23.95 -14.93
N ALA A 291 2.04 23.08 -15.95
CA ALA A 291 3.18 22.68 -16.77
C ALA A 291 3.50 23.76 -17.84
N GLN A 292 3.72 25.02 -17.40
CA GLN A 292 3.94 26.14 -18.31
C GLN A 292 5.40 26.23 -18.82
N ARG A 293 6.35 25.62 -18.10
CA ARG A 293 7.76 25.63 -18.49
C ARG A 293 8.10 24.35 -19.26
N LYS A 294 8.87 24.50 -20.31
CA LYS A 294 9.43 23.34 -21.03
C LYS A 294 10.44 22.60 -20.16
N TYR A 295 10.31 21.30 -20.08
CA TYR A 295 11.26 20.41 -19.45
C TYR A 295 11.95 19.58 -20.53
N ASP A 296 13.28 19.49 -20.44
CA ASP A 296 14.10 18.77 -21.40
C ASP A 296 14.40 17.36 -20.89
N ILE A 297 14.34 16.39 -21.78
CA ILE A 297 14.52 14.96 -21.43
C ILE A 297 15.92 14.53 -21.89
N ILE A 298 16.72 14.05 -20.94
CA ILE A 298 18.03 13.49 -21.20
C ILE A 298 17.94 11.97 -21.08
N SER A 299 18.24 11.26 -22.18
CA SER A 299 18.23 9.80 -22.19
C SER A 299 19.45 9.24 -21.47
N CYS A 300 19.21 8.27 -20.59
CA CYS A 300 20.24 7.49 -19.92
C CYS A 300 19.96 6.00 -20.11
N GLU A 301 20.58 5.40 -21.09
CA GLU A 301 20.47 3.96 -21.34
C GLU A 301 21.03 3.17 -20.16
N SER A 302 20.23 2.25 -19.65
CA SER A 302 20.60 1.37 -18.54
C SER A 302 19.69 0.15 -18.51
N ASP A 303 20.24 -0.99 -18.22
CA ASP A 303 19.45 -2.17 -17.90
C ASP A 303 18.96 -2.05 -16.45
N ILE A 304 17.65 -1.82 -16.27
CA ILE A 304 17.04 -1.86 -14.94
C ILE A 304 17.19 -3.28 -14.43
N MET A 305 17.84 -3.42 -13.29
CA MET A 305 18.15 -4.74 -12.72
C MET A 305 16.88 -5.55 -12.48
N ASN A 306 16.85 -6.79 -12.97
CA ASN A 306 15.77 -7.71 -12.65
C ASN A 306 15.85 -8.13 -11.17
N LYS A 307 14.87 -7.73 -10.37
CA LYS A 307 14.85 -7.98 -8.92
C LYS A 307 14.29 -9.38 -8.63
N THR A 308 15.13 -10.20 -8.03
CA THR A 308 14.74 -11.54 -7.51
C THR A 308 14.41 -11.52 -6.02
N ASP A 309 14.72 -10.42 -5.33
CA ASP A 309 14.40 -10.13 -3.93
C ASP A 309 13.79 -8.73 -3.80
N LEU A 310 13.11 -8.48 -2.70
CA LEU A 310 12.62 -7.16 -2.34
C LEU A 310 13.31 -6.67 -1.07
N LYS A 311 13.74 -5.42 -1.07
CA LYS A 311 14.30 -4.77 0.12
C LYS A 311 13.21 -4.19 1.02
N SER A 312 12.04 -3.88 0.47
CA SER A 312 10.86 -3.49 1.25
C SER A 312 10.13 -4.72 1.78
N LYS A 313 9.80 -4.73 3.08
CA LYS A 313 8.97 -5.80 3.66
C LYS A 313 7.55 -5.73 3.10
N ILE A 314 7.10 -6.81 2.47
CA ILE A 314 5.73 -7.00 1.98
C ILE A 314 5.04 -8.00 2.89
N SER A 315 3.88 -7.61 3.41
CA SER A 315 3.03 -8.51 4.19
C SER A 315 2.25 -9.41 3.25
N ILE A 316 2.18 -10.70 3.56
CA ILE A 316 1.28 -11.65 2.89
C ILE A 316 -0.19 -11.37 3.25
N THR A 317 -0.44 -10.66 4.35
CA THR A 317 -1.76 -10.19 4.78
C THR A 317 -1.84 -8.66 4.71
N PRO A 318 -1.97 -8.06 3.50
CA PRO A 318 -1.82 -6.62 3.30
C PRO A 318 -2.92 -5.77 3.93
N PHE A 319 -4.06 -6.35 4.24
CA PHE A 319 -5.19 -5.67 4.89
C PHE A 319 -5.07 -5.64 6.41
N VAL A 320 -4.29 -6.57 7.00
CA VAL A 320 -4.16 -6.67 8.46
C VAL A 320 -3.17 -5.63 8.98
N PRO A 321 -3.55 -4.78 9.94
CA PRO A 321 -2.66 -3.79 10.52
C PRO A 321 -1.46 -4.43 11.23
N SER A 322 -0.24 -4.03 10.87
CA SER A 322 1.00 -4.50 11.51
C SER A 322 1.45 -3.63 12.69
N LYS A 323 0.90 -2.42 12.82
CA LYS A 323 1.21 -1.46 13.91
C LYS A 323 -0.08 -0.85 14.42
N ASN A 324 -0.15 -0.54 15.72
CA ASN A 324 -1.31 0.06 16.37
C ASN A 324 -2.61 -0.71 16.04
N LYS A 325 -2.55 -2.05 16.17
CA LYS A 325 -3.57 -2.98 15.68
C LYS A 325 -4.94 -2.64 16.26
N LEU A 326 -5.07 -2.56 17.58
CA LEU A 326 -6.33 -2.25 18.27
C LEU A 326 -6.92 -0.89 17.83
N GLU A 327 -6.11 0.18 17.79
CA GLU A 327 -6.62 1.52 17.42
C GLU A 327 -7.10 1.58 15.97
N ARG A 328 -6.45 0.86 15.07
CA ARG A 328 -6.91 0.73 13.68
C ARG A 328 -8.18 -0.10 13.58
N CYS A 329 -8.27 -1.20 14.32
CA CYS A 329 -9.48 -2.02 14.39
C CYS A 329 -10.66 -1.22 14.96
N LYS A 330 -10.45 -0.43 16.01
CA LYS A 330 -11.47 0.51 16.53
C LYS A 330 -11.92 1.52 15.47
N SER A 331 -10.99 2.09 14.71
CA SER A 331 -11.35 3.05 13.67
C SER A 331 -12.22 2.41 12.58
N ILE A 332 -11.90 1.18 12.15
CA ILE A 332 -12.69 0.42 11.19
C ILE A 332 -14.07 0.11 11.76
N PHE A 333 -14.11 -0.45 12.96
CA PHE A 333 -15.35 -0.81 13.66
C PHE A 333 -16.27 0.41 13.85
N ASN A 334 -15.73 1.55 14.25
CA ASN A 334 -16.50 2.79 14.40
C ASN A 334 -17.10 3.26 13.06
N MET A 335 -16.41 3.07 11.93
CA MET A 335 -16.99 3.38 10.61
C MET A 335 -18.17 2.44 10.29
N GLN A 336 -18.05 1.13 10.56
CA GLN A 336 -19.14 0.17 10.37
C GLN A 336 -20.34 0.53 11.25
N VAL A 337 -20.09 0.79 12.54
CA VAL A 337 -21.11 1.20 13.52
C VAL A 337 -21.82 2.48 13.09
N ALA A 338 -21.08 3.53 12.72
CA ALA A 338 -21.64 4.80 12.28
C ALA A 338 -22.52 4.65 11.03
N GLY A 339 -22.10 3.82 10.06
CA GLY A 339 -22.91 3.53 8.88
C GLY A 339 -24.24 2.86 9.22
N LEU A 340 -24.23 1.86 10.11
CA LEU A 340 -25.43 1.17 10.55
C LEU A 340 -26.33 2.08 11.41
N GLN A 341 -25.75 2.87 12.33
CA GLN A 341 -26.52 3.87 13.11
C GLN A 341 -27.30 4.80 12.18
N ARG A 342 -26.61 5.36 11.18
CA ARG A 342 -27.27 6.27 10.22
C ARG A 342 -28.38 5.57 9.44
N ARG A 343 -28.22 4.29 9.08
CA ARG A 343 -29.26 3.52 8.40
C ARG A 343 -30.49 3.32 9.29
N ILE A 344 -30.30 2.92 10.56
CA ILE A 344 -31.38 2.76 11.54
C ILE A 344 -32.18 4.06 11.70
N GLU A 345 -31.51 5.18 11.92
CA GLU A 345 -32.14 6.49 12.06
C GLU A 345 -32.93 6.92 10.82
N ALA A 346 -32.30 6.78 9.63
CA ALA A 346 -32.90 7.24 8.37
C ALA A 346 -34.14 6.44 7.99
N THR A 347 -34.14 5.13 8.25
CA THR A 347 -35.29 4.25 7.97
C THR A 347 -36.32 4.24 9.08
N ARG A 348 -36.00 4.76 10.27
CA ARG A 348 -36.83 4.69 11.49
C ARG A 348 -37.23 3.25 11.81
N SER A 349 -36.37 2.30 11.56
CA SER A 349 -36.63 0.88 11.76
C SER A 349 -36.76 0.54 13.21
N LYS A 350 -37.73 -0.34 13.55
CA LYS A 350 -37.99 -0.77 14.91
C LYS A 350 -36.97 -1.81 15.38
N CYS A 351 -36.39 -2.57 14.46
CA CYS A 351 -35.36 -3.56 14.76
C CYS A 351 -34.38 -3.72 13.60
N VAL A 352 -33.26 -4.35 13.87
CA VAL A 352 -32.31 -4.87 12.88
C VAL A 352 -32.19 -6.37 13.04
N VAL A 353 -32.32 -7.11 11.94
CA VAL A 353 -32.34 -8.57 11.92
C VAL A 353 -31.00 -9.10 11.42
N VAL A 354 -30.37 -9.97 12.21
CA VAL A 354 -29.07 -10.58 11.88
C VAL A 354 -29.20 -12.10 11.88
N GLY A 355 -28.82 -12.74 10.78
CA GLY A 355 -28.65 -14.19 10.75
C GLY A 355 -27.34 -14.58 11.43
N VAL A 356 -27.42 -15.33 12.51
CA VAL A 356 -26.24 -15.68 13.33
C VAL A 356 -25.94 -17.17 13.17
N SER A 357 -24.89 -17.48 12.37
CA SER A 357 -24.42 -18.86 12.13
C SER A 357 -23.46 -19.36 13.19
N GLY A 358 -22.85 -18.47 13.98
CA GLY A 358 -21.75 -18.78 14.88
C GLY A 358 -20.37 -18.71 14.22
N GLY A 359 -20.28 -18.26 12.97
CA GLY A 359 -19.04 -17.97 12.26
C GLY A 359 -18.58 -16.53 12.43
N LEU A 360 -17.34 -16.23 11.99
CA LEU A 360 -16.66 -14.94 12.15
C LEU A 360 -17.47 -13.76 11.58
N ASP A 361 -18.06 -13.91 10.38
CA ASP A 361 -18.74 -12.82 9.67
C ASP A 361 -20.02 -12.40 10.37
N SER A 362 -20.84 -13.37 10.78
CA SER A 362 -22.06 -13.11 11.54
C SER A 362 -21.76 -12.57 12.94
N THR A 363 -20.66 -13.00 13.55
CA THR A 363 -20.17 -12.47 14.83
C THR A 363 -19.81 -10.99 14.70
N LEU A 364 -19.01 -10.61 13.69
CA LEU A 364 -18.65 -9.20 13.47
C LEU A 364 -19.90 -8.35 13.21
N ALA A 365 -20.83 -8.82 12.38
CA ALA A 365 -22.07 -8.11 12.10
C ALA A 365 -22.94 -7.93 13.36
N LEU A 366 -22.96 -8.92 14.23
CA LEU A 366 -23.69 -8.86 15.50
C LEU A 366 -23.05 -7.86 16.47
N LEU A 367 -21.70 -7.86 16.61
CA LEU A 367 -20.96 -6.87 17.42
C LEU A 367 -21.21 -5.44 16.94
N VAL A 368 -21.17 -5.22 15.62
CA VAL A 368 -21.47 -3.91 15.00
C VAL A 368 -22.91 -3.49 15.32
N SER A 369 -23.86 -4.42 15.21
CA SER A 369 -25.29 -4.15 15.46
C SER A 369 -25.56 -3.81 16.94
N ALA A 370 -24.98 -4.58 17.85
CA ALA A 370 -25.11 -4.34 19.31
C ALA A 370 -24.52 -2.97 19.69
N GLN A 371 -23.35 -2.63 19.17
CA GLN A 371 -22.74 -1.33 19.45
C GLN A 371 -23.52 -0.17 18.81
N ALA A 372 -24.06 -0.35 17.62
CA ALA A 372 -24.86 0.69 16.94
C ALA A 372 -26.14 1.00 17.74
N VAL A 373 -26.85 -0.02 18.18
CA VAL A 373 -28.08 0.10 19.00
C VAL A 373 -27.76 0.73 20.35
N LYS A 374 -26.67 0.32 21.02
CA LYS A 374 -26.20 0.91 22.27
C LYS A 374 -25.89 2.41 22.11
N ASN A 375 -25.20 2.80 21.06
CA ASN A 375 -24.86 4.21 20.80
C ASN A 375 -26.10 5.08 20.54
N LEU A 376 -27.16 4.50 19.98
CA LEU A 376 -28.44 5.17 19.76
C LEU A 376 -29.32 5.20 21.02
N ASN A 377 -28.87 4.65 22.16
CA ASN A 377 -29.62 4.49 23.37
C ASN A 377 -30.96 3.73 23.18
N LEU A 378 -30.98 2.79 22.23
CA LEU A 378 -32.11 1.88 22.02
C LEU A 378 -31.97 0.63 22.88
N PRO A 379 -33.10 -0.08 23.19
CA PRO A 379 -33.01 -1.35 23.87
C PRO A 379 -32.15 -2.37 23.12
N ALA A 380 -31.37 -3.19 23.82
CA ALA A 380 -30.52 -4.21 23.18
C ALA A 380 -31.35 -5.20 22.34
N THR A 381 -32.61 -5.47 22.74
CA THR A 381 -33.57 -6.27 21.97
C THR A 381 -33.99 -5.67 20.62
N THR A 382 -33.59 -4.45 20.31
CA THR A 382 -33.69 -3.89 18.95
C THR A 382 -32.85 -4.69 17.95
N VAL A 383 -31.83 -5.42 18.41
CA VAL A 383 -31.09 -6.40 17.60
C VAL A 383 -31.82 -7.74 17.71
N VAL A 384 -32.39 -8.22 16.62
CA VAL A 384 -33.02 -9.53 16.52
C VAL A 384 -32.04 -10.50 15.89
N GLY A 385 -31.45 -11.35 16.72
CA GLY A 385 -30.51 -12.38 16.24
C GLY A 385 -31.27 -13.68 15.96
N ILE A 386 -31.12 -14.23 14.78
CA ILE A 386 -31.81 -15.45 14.34
C ILE A 386 -30.80 -16.54 14.03
N THR A 387 -30.82 -17.64 14.78
CA THR A 387 -30.13 -18.87 14.39
C THR A 387 -31.09 -19.79 13.65
N MET A 388 -30.61 -20.32 12.51
CA MET A 388 -31.43 -21.10 11.57
C MET A 388 -30.79 -22.47 11.29
N PRO A 389 -30.91 -23.44 12.22
CA PRO A 389 -30.34 -24.76 12.05
C PRO A 389 -30.85 -25.44 10.78
N GLY A 390 -29.91 -25.91 9.94
CA GLY A 390 -30.14 -26.72 8.74
C GLY A 390 -29.49 -28.08 8.84
N PHE A 391 -29.21 -28.72 7.71
CA PHE A 391 -28.66 -30.08 7.67
C PHE A 391 -27.18 -30.16 8.11
N GLY A 392 -26.43 -29.06 7.92
CA GLY A 392 -24.99 -28.97 8.22
C GLY A 392 -24.63 -28.30 9.54
N THR A 393 -25.62 -27.80 10.30
CA THR A 393 -25.37 -27.03 11.53
C THR A 393 -24.83 -27.91 12.64
N THR A 394 -23.67 -27.56 13.21
CA THR A 394 -23.06 -28.28 14.33
C THR A 394 -23.57 -27.76 15.68
N SER A 395 -23.49 -28.59 16.72
CA SER A 395 -23.86 -28.17 18.07
C SER A 395 -22.97 -27.06 18.63
N ARG A 396 -21.67 -27.05 18.25
CA ARG A 396 -20.70 -26.05 18.70
C ARG A 396 -21.07 -24.66 18.17
N THR A 397 -21.25 -24.52 16.86
CA THR A 397 -21.58 -23.24 16.23
C THR A 397 -22.94 -22.70 16.68
N LYS A 398 -23.94 -23.59 16.83
CA LYS A 398 -25.24 -23.25 17.42
C LYS A 398 -25.09 -22.71 18.84
N ASN A 399 -24.35 -23.38 19.70
CA ASN A 399 -24.15 -22.96 21.09
C ASN A 399 -23.42 -21.60 21.16
N ASN A 400 -22.41 -21.39 20.34
CA ASN A 400 -21.69 -20.13 20.27
C ASN A 400 -22.61 -18.98 19.82
N SER A 401 -23.43 -19.19 18.78
CA SER A 401 -24.38 -18.18 18.36
C SER A 401 -25.40 -17.81 19.44
N MET A 402 -25.96 -18.80 20.13
CA MET A 402 -26.90 -18.56 21.20
C MET A 402 -26.28 -17.80 22.38
N LYS A 403 -25.13 -18.28 22.88
CA LYS A 403 -24.41 -17.65 24.00
C LYS A 403 -23.99 -16.21 23.69
N LEU A 404 -23.50 -15.95 22.47
CA LEU A 404 -23.12 -14.60 22.06
C LEU A 404 -24.34 -13.64 22.03
N MET A 405 -25.46 -14.07 21.46
CA MET A 405 -26.67 -13.27 21.39
C MET A 405 -27.24 -12.97 22.80
N GLU A 406 -27.20 -13.96 23.71
CA GLU A 406 -27.59 -13.78 25.11
C GLU A 406 -26.73 -12.73 25.84
N LEU A 407 -25.40 -12.84 25.71
CA LEU A 407 -24.44 -11.91 26.33
C LEU A 407 -24.55 -10.48 25.78
N LEU A 408 -24.95 -10.33 24.54
CA LEU A 408 -25.20 -9.02 23.92
C LEU A 408 -26.59 -8.46 24.21
N GLY A 409 -27.49 -9.26 24.85
CA GLY A 409 -28.85 -8.86 25.22
C GLY A 409 -29.82 -8.77 24.03
N CYS A 410 -29.53 -9.47 22.93
CA CYS A 410 -30.38 -9.49 21.74
C CYS A 410 -31.75 -10.14 21.97
N GLU A 411 -32.74 -9.79 21.15
CA GLU A 411 -33.91 -10.66 20.96
C GLU A 411 -33.48 -11.89 20.15
N ILE A 412 -33.75 -13.10 20.68
CA ILE A 412 -33.26 -14.34 20.11
C ILE A 412 -34.39 -15.15 19.49
N LYS A 413 -34.23 -15.58 18.25
CA LYS A 413 -35.14 -16.52 17.59
C LYS A 413 -34.35 -17.72 17.08
N GLU A 414 -34.89 -18.94 17.32
CA GLU A 414 -34.40 -20.17 16.71
C GLU A 414 -35.45 -20.67 15.70
N ILE A 415 -35.09 -20.74 14.41
CA ILE A 415 -36.00 -21.14 13.34
C ILE A 415 -35.34 -22.20 12.49
N SER A 416 -35.72 -23.47 12.60
CA SER A 416 -35.19 -24.55 11.79
C SER A 416 -35.68 -24.46 10.35
N ILE A 417 -34.76 -24.54 9.38
CA ILE A 417 -35.05 -24.53 7.94
C ILE A 417 -35.36 -25.93 7.40
N VAL A 418 -35.14 -26.99 8.16
CA VAL A 418 -35.15 -28.38 7.66
C VAL A 418 -36.45 -28.77 6.95
N LYS A 419 -37.62 -28.44 7.58
CA LYS A 419 -38.92 -28.81 7.01
C LYS A 419 -39.22 -28.07 5.72
N ALA A 420 -38.98 -26.77 5.69
CA ALA A 420 -39.23 -25.94 4.51
C ALA A 420 -38.31 -26.33 3.33
N THR A 421 -37.03 -26.57 3.63
CA THR A 421 -36.07 -27.00 2.62
C THR A 421 -36.44 -28.38 2.03
N ARG A 422 -36.90 -29.34 2.87
CA ARG A 422 -37.38 -30.65 2.37
C ARG A 422 -38.60 -30.51 1.46
N GLN A 423 -39.59 -29.70 1.87
CA GLN A 423 -40.73 -29.44 1.03
C GLN A 423 -40.30 -28.82 -0.30
N HIS A 424 -39.33 -27.88 -0.27
CA HIS A 424 -38.84 -27.29 -1.50
C HIS A 424 -38.10 -28.29 -2.39
N PHE A 425 -37.32 -29.23 -1.82
CA PHE A 425 -36.73 -30.33 -2.62
C PHE A 425 -37.78 -31.19 -3.31
N GLU A 426 -38.86 -31.56 -2.60
CA GLU A 426 -39.97 -32.31 -3.17
C GLU A 426 -40.63 -31.52 -4.32
N ASP A 427 -40.91 -30.23 -4.13
CA ASP A 427 -41.58 -29.38 -5.11
C ASP A 427 -40.78 -29.23 -6.41
N ILE A 428 -39.44 -29.18 -6.33
CA ILE A 428 -38.55 -29.08 -7.51
C ILE A 428 -38.07 -30.43 -8.06
N GLY A 429 -38.42 -31.53 -7.40
CA GLY A 429 -37.98 -32.88 -7.76
C GLY A 429 -36.50 -33.16 -7.50
N HIS A 430 -35.88 -32.52 -6.51
CA HIS A 430 -34.48 -32.74 -6.10
C HIS A 430 -34.39 -33.83 -5.05
N ASP A 431 -33.44 -34.78 -5.23
CA ASP A 431 -33.19 -35.83 -4.25
C ASP A 431 -32.32 -35.29 -3.11
N GLU A 432 -32.83 -35.34 -1.86
CA GLU A 432 -32.11 -34.89 -0.65
C GLU A 432 -30.74 -35.58 -0.45
N ASN A 433 -30.51 -36.76 -1.05
CA ASN A 433 -29.23 -37.45 -0.95
C ASN A 433 -28.17 -36.92 -1.92
N ILE A 434 -28.53 -36.08 -2.89
CA ILE A 434 -27.61 -35.45 -3.83
C ILE A 434 -27.15 -34.11 -3.27
N HIS A 435 -25.95 -34.10 -2.70
CA HIS A 435 -25.35 -32.93 -2.04
C HIS A 435 -24.63 -32.02 -3.06
N ASP A 436 -25.36 -31.48 -4.01
CA ASP A 436 -24.87 -30.60 -5.06
C ASP A 436 -25.14 -29.11 -4.73
N VAL A 437 -24.83 -28.23 -5.69
CA VAL A 437 -25.06 -26.78 -5.56
C VAL A 437 -26.54 -26.43 -5.35
N THR A 438 -27.48 -27.26 -5.81
CA THR A 438 -28.93 -27.08 -5.59
C THR A 438 -29.25 -27.29 -4.11
N TYR A 439 -28.74 -28.38 -3.53
CA TYR A 439 -28.88 -28.71 -2.12
C TYR A 439 -28.38 -27.58 -1.19
N GLU A 440 -27.20 -27.02 -1.51
CA GLU A 440 -26.63 -25.92 -0.74
C GLU A 440 -27.45 -24.62 -0.89
N ASN A 441 -27.75 -24.24 -2.14
CA ASN A 441 -28.43 -22.99 -2.45
C ASN A 441 -29.88 -22.92 -1.93
N CYS A 442 -30.60 -24.04 -1.89
CA CYS A 442 -31.94 -24.08 -1.31
C CYS A 442 -31.92 -23.71 0.17
N GLN A 443 -30.97 -24.25 0.93
CA GLN A 443 -30.81 -23.92 2.35
C GLN A 443 -30.45 -22.43 2.57
N ALA A 444 -29.53 -21.90 1.77
CA ALA A 444 -29.10 -20.51 1.88
C ALA A 444 -30.27 -19.54 1.56
N ARG A 445 -31.07 -19.83 0.52
CA ARG A 445 -32.22 -19.01 0.17
C ARG A 445 -33.33 -19.07 1.20
N GLU A 446 -33.60 -20.25 1.77
CA GLU A 446 -34.58 -20.41 2.85
C GLU A 446 -34.22 -19.56 4.06
N ARG A 447 -32.94 -19.54 4.49
CA ARG A 447 -32.47 -18.67 5.56
C ARG A 447 -32.71 -17.20 5.23
N THR A 448 -32.38 -16.77 4.02
CA THR A 448 -32.57 -15.38 3.59
C THR A 448 -34.05 -14.99 3.55
N GLN A 449 -34.93 -15.86 3.05
CA GLN A 449 -36.37 -15.63 3.06
C GLN A 449 -36.90 -15.41 4.46
N ILE A 450 -36.54 -16.25 5.41
CA ILE A 450 -36.91 -16.11 6.83
C ILE A 450 -36.45 -14.77 7.40
N LEU A 451 -35.20 -14.38 7.16
CA LEU A 451 -34.68 -13.11 7.67
C LEU A 451 -35.46 -11.91 7.11
N MET A 452 -35.75 -11.91 5.80
CA MET A 452 -36.47 -10.83 5.13
C MET A 452 -37.92 -10.73 5.66
N ASP A 453 -38.60 -11.86 5.80
CA ASP A 453 -40.01 -11.90 6.27
C ASP A 453 -40.13 -11.52 7.75
N VAL A 454 -39.18 -11.94 8.59
CA VAL A 454 -39.13 -11.49 10.00
C VAL A 454 -38.87 -9.99 10.08
N ALA A 455 -37.94 -9.46 9.27
CA ALA A 455 -37.69 -8.03 9.21
C ALA A 455 -38.93 -7.24 8.77
N ASN A 456 -39.68 -7.71 7.80
CA ASN A 456 -40.94 -7.10 7.36
C ASN A 456 -42.00 -7.14 8.47
N LYS A 457 -42.16 -8.30 9.12
CA LYS A 457 -43.14 -8.50 10.20
C LYS A 457 -42.86 -7.59 11.38
N ASP A 458 -41.61 -7.48 11.79
CA ASP A 458 -41.20 -6.76 13.02
C ASP A 458 -40.88 -5.27 12.73
N GLY A 459 -40.99 -4.83 11.45
CA GLY A 459 -40.79 -3.43 11.03
C GLY A 459 -39.34 -2.99 11.05
N GLY A 460 -38.44 -3.91 10.71
CA GLY A 460 -37.00 -3.71 10.62
C GLY A 460 -36.38 -3.95 9.26
N PHE A 461 -35.10 -4.17 9.24
CA PHE A 461 -34.35 -4.55 8.04
C PHE A 461 -33.24 -5.57 8.36
N VAL A 462 -32.84 -6.34 7.34
CA VAL A 462 -31.79 -7.35 7.46
C VAL A 462 -30.42 -6.69 7.35
N VAL A 463 -29.55 -6.97 8.33
CA VAL A 463 -28.13 -6.64 8.31
C VAL A 463 -27.34 -7.82 7.72
N GLY A 464 -26.72 -7.60 6.57
CA GLY A 464 -25.91 -8.61 5.88
C GLY A 464 -24.54 -8.83 6.53
N THR A 465 -24.11 -10.07 6.47
CA THR A 465 -22.88 -10.56 7.09
C THR A 465 -21.74 -10.80 6.08
N GLY A 466 -22.04 -10.91 4.77
CA GLY A 466 -21.07 -11.23 3.72
C GLY A 466 -19.90 -10.24 3.65
N ASP A 467 -18.69 -10.75 3.55
CA ASP A 467 -17.44 -9.98 3.56
C ASP A 467 -16.91 -9.65 2.15
N LEU A 468 -15.86 -8.82 2.09
CA LEU A 468 -15.25 -8.37 0.84
C LEU A 468 -14.67 -9.53 0.01
N SER A 469 -14.06 -10.53 0.65
CA SER A 469 -13.40 -11.65 -0.04
C SER A 469 -14.44 -12.57 -0.69
N GLU A 470 -15.54 -12.84 0.02
CA GLU A 470 -16.68 -13.58 -0.52
C GLU A 470 -17.32 -12.86 -1.70
N LEU A 471 -17.52 -11.55 -1.59
CA LEU A 471 -18.04 -10.72 -2.69
C LEU A 471 -17.08 -10.68 -3.89
N ALA A 472 -15.76 -10.62 -3.64
CA ALA A 472 -14.78 -10.65 -4.72
C ALA A 472 -14.79 -11.97 -5.49
N LEU A 473 -14.82 -13.09 -4.77
CA LEU A 473 -14.85 -14.45 -5.36
C LEU A 473 -16.24 -14.88 -5.84
N GLY A 474 -17.30 -14.13 -5.48
CA GLY A 474 -18.68 -14.56 -5.66
C GLY A 474 -18.99 -15.85 -4.88
N TRP A 475 -18.30 -16.07 -3.75
CA TRP A 475 -18.51 -17.22 -2.87
C TRP A 475 -19.69 -16.95 -1.93
N CYS A 476 -20.86 -16.93 -2.51
CA CYS A 476 -22.15 -16.73 -1.86
C CYS A 476 -23.27 -17.24 -2.78
N THR A 477 -24.39 -17.62 -2.20
CA THR A 477 -25.58 -17.99 -2.96
C THR A 477 -26.28 -16.76 -3.50
N TYR A 478 -26.39 -16.63 -4.82
CA TYR A 478 -27.14 -15.55 -5.45
C TYR A 478 -28.58 -15.54 -4.99
N ASN A 479 -29.09 -14.38 -4.57
CA ASN A 479 -30.40 -14.22 -3.94
C ASN A 479 -30.60 -15.10 -2.68
N GLY A 480 -29.51 -15.35 -1.98
CA GLY A 480 -29.47 -16.02 -0.69
C GLY A 480 -28.66 -15.17 0.30
N ASP A 481 -27.64 -15.75 0.91
CA ASP A 481 -26.77 -15.10 1.88
C ASP A 481 -26.05 -13.84 1.35
N HIS A 482 -25.96 -13.67 0.03
CA HIS A 482 -25.41 -12.49 -0.60
C HIS A 482 -26.34 -11.25 -0.52
N MET A 483 -27.61 -11.41 -0.17
CA MET A 483 -28.63 -10.35 -0.15
C MET A 483 -28.96 -9.87 1.26
N SER A 484 -29.07 -8.56 1.41
CA SER A 484 -29.57 -7.90 2.61
C SER A 484 -29.99 -6.47 2.28
N MET A 485 -30.65 -5.78 3.22
CA MET A 485 -30.99 -4.38 3.04
C MET A 485 -29.82 -3.45 3.33
N TYR A 486 -28.87 -3.88 4.19
CA TYR A 486 -27.63 -3.18 4.51
C TYR A 486 -26.58 -4.17 5.00
N ALA A 487 -25.37 -4.14 4.50
CA ALA A 487 -24.32 -5.08 4.88
C ALA A 487 -23.11 -4.35 5.49
N VAL A 488 -22.73 -4.76 6.70
CA VAL A 488 -21.70 -4.05 7.47
C VAL A 488 -20.28 -4.52 7.14
N ASN A 489 -20.12 -5.70 6.53
CA ASN A 489 -18.80 -6.30 6.26
C ASN A 489 -18.36 -6.19 4.77
N THR A 490 -19.12 -5.54 3.89
CA THR A 490 -18.85 -5.50 2.44
C THR A 490 -17.48 -4.98 2.03
N SER A 491 -16.81 -4.25 2.90
CA SER A 491 -15.46 -3.69 2.68
C SER A 491 -14.39 -4.30 3.60
N ILE A 492 -14.73 -5.37 4.32
CA ILE A 492 -13.84 -6.06 5.26
C ILE A 492 -13.43 -7.39 4.63
N PRO A 493 -12.15 -7.60 4.24
CA PRO A 493 -11.70 -8.89 3.74
C PRO A 493 -11.60 -9.94 4.86
N LYS A 494 -11.70 -11.22 4.51
CA LYS A 494 -11.75 -12.36 5.45
C LYS A 494 -10.59 -12.36 6.46
N THR A 495 -9.37 -12.05 6.02
CA THR A 495 -8.21 -11.96 6.91
C THR A 495 -8.34 -10.84 7.95
N LEU A 496 -9.04 -9.75 7.61
CA LEU A 496 -9.30 -8.64 8.53
C LEU A 496 -10.52 -8.90 9.42
N VAL A 497 -11.54 -9.63 8.96
CA VAL A 497 -12.71 -10.04 9.78
C VAL A 497 -12.22 -10.76 11.03
N ARG A 498 -11.38 -11.80 10.88
CA ARG A 498 -10.79 -12.54 12.00
C ARG A 498 -10.08 -11.61 12.99
N THR A 499 -9.29 -10.68 12.47
CA THR A 499 -8.57 -9.71 13.30
C THR A 499 -9.49 -8.75 14.03
N LEU A 500 -10.58 -8.32 13.39
CA LEU A 500 -11.57 -7.43 14.01
C LEU A 500 -12.36 -8.16 15.11
N VAL A 501 -12.81 -9.40 14.86
CA VAL A 501 -13.52 -10.20 15.87
C VAL A 501 -12.65 -10.39 17.11
N ASP A 502 -11.35 -10.69 16.93
CA ASP A 502 -10.38 -10.84 18.00
C ASP A 502 -10.22 -9.53 18.80
N GLU A 503 -9.73 -8.47 18.16
CA GLU A 503 -9.39 -7.21 18.83
C GLU A 503 -10.62 -6.47 19.38
N ILE A 504 -11.73 -6.46 18.64
CA ILE A 504 -12.95 -5.73 19.03
C ILE A 504 -13.78 -6.55 20.01
N GLY A 505 -13.85 -7.88 19.86
CA GLY A 505 -14.51 -8.75 20.83
C GLY A 505 -13.94 -8.56 22.22
N HIS A 506 -12.62 -8.69 22.38
CA HIS A 506 -11.95 -8.45 23.65
C HIS A 506 -12.12 -7.00 24.16
N TYR A 507 -12.03 -6.01 23.26
CA TYR A 507 -12.28 -4.62 23.66
C TYR A 507 -13.70 -4.41 24.19
N MET A 508 -14.73 -4.96 23.54
CA MET A 508 -16.13 -4.85 23.96
C MET A 508 -16.37 -5.60 25.26
N GLY A 509 -15.77 -6.78 25.46
CA GLY A 509 -15.84 -7.53 26.71
C GLY A 509 -15.37 -6.72 27.91
N GLN A 510 -14.31 -5.94 27.74
CA GLN A 510 -13.78 -5.04 28.77
C GLN A 510 -14.55 -3.71 28.93
N ASN A 511 -15.43 -3.36 27.96
CA ASN A 511 -16.12 -2.06 27.87
C ASN A 511 -17.63 -2.17 27.76
N GLY A 512 -18.24 -3.03 28.58
CA GLY A 512 -19.68 -3.08 28.83
C GLY A 512 -20.45 -4.17 28.08
N PHE A 513 -19.75 -5.26 27.70
CA PHE A 513 -20.32 -6.52 27.24
C PHE A 513 -19.59 -7.68 27.92
N GLU A 514 -19.67 -7.76 29.25
CA GLU A 514 -18.89 -8.72 30.03
C GLU A 514 -19.17 -10.17 29.64
N GLY A 515 -18.13 -11.00 29.62
CA GLY A 515 -18.23 -12.44 29.40
C GLY A 515 -18.23 -12.89 27.92
N ILE A 516 -18.17 -11.96 26.97
CA ILE A 516 -18.12 -12.36 25.54
C ILE A 516 -16.74 -12.95 25.12
N ASP A 517 -15.68 -12.69 25.89
CA ASP A 517 -14.29 -13.09 25.55
C ASP A 517 -14.18 -14.60 25.28
N GLU A 518 -14.71 -15.46 26.18
CA GLU A 518 -14.64 -16.92 26.03
C GLU A 518 -15.34 -17.42 24.75
N VAL A 519 -16.48 -16.79 24.40
CA VAL A 519 -17.23 -17.14 23.20
C VAL A 519 -16.48 -16.69 21.95
N ILE A 520 -15.87 -15.52 21.99
CA ILE A 520 -15.04 -14.98 20.89
C ILE A 520 -13.85 -15.88 20.62
N GLU A 521 -13.14 -16.34 21.66
CA GLU A 521 -12.03 -17.27 21.51
C GLU A 521 -12.47 -18.59 20.85
N ASP A 522 -13.59 -19.18 21.30
CA ASP A 522 -14.10 -20.42 20.70
C ASP A 522 -14.56 -20.24 19.24
N ILE A 523 -15.14 -19.09 18.89
CA ILE A 523 -15.49 -18.75 17.51
C ILE A 523 -14.24 -18.62 16.64
N ILE A 524 -13.18 -17.96 17.12
CA ILE A 524 -11.92 -17.78 16.42
C ILE A 524 -11.24 -19.13 16.15
N ASP A 525 -11.34 -20.07 17.07
CA ASP A 525 -10.76 -21.42 16.94
C ASP A 525 -11.60 -22.37 16.07
N THR A 526 -12.80 -21.94 15.66
CA THR A 526 -13.65 -22.74 14.78
C THR A 526 -13.22 -22.60 13.31
N PRO A 527 -13.01 -23.71 12.56
CA PRO A 527 -12.70 -23.64 11.14
C PRO A 527 -13.82 -22.98 10.31
N VAL A 528 -13.40 -22.21 9.29
CA VAL A 528 -14.36 -21.56 8.38
C VAL A 528 -15.05 -22.62 7.51
N SER A 529 -16.40 -22.70 7.61
CA SER A 529 -17.22 -23.62 6.84
C SER A 529 -18.57 -22.97 6.50
N PRO A 530 -19.14 -23.26 5.31
CA PRO A 530 -20.49 -22.79 4.97
C PRO A 530 -21.60 -23.53 5.73
N GLU A 531 -21.30 -24.64 6.41
CA GLU A 531 -22.23 -25.49 7.18
C GLU A 531 -23.53 -25.88 6.41
N LEU A 532 -23.37 -26.15 5.12
CA LEU A 532 -24.48 -26.53 4.24
C LEU A 532 -24.57 -28.05 4.02
N LEU A 533 -23.45 -28.75 4.13
CA LEU A 533 -23.39 -30.21 4.03
C LEU A 533 -23.49 -30.88 5.41
N PRO A 534 -24.13 -32.03 5.51
CA PRO A 534 -24.16 -32.79 6.75
C PRO A 534 -22.75 -33.06 7.31
N PRO A 535 -22.53 -33.01 8.64
CA PRO A 535 -21.24 -33.31 9.23
C PRO A 535 -20.84 -34.76 8.96
N ASN A 536 -19.53 -35.04 9.02
CA ASN A 536 -19.00 -36.40 8.95
C ASN A 536 -19.59 -37.28 10.08
N PRO A 537 -19.57 -38.62 9.95
CA PRO A 537 -20.06 -39.52 10.99
C PRO A 537 -19.41 -39.35 12.38
N ASP A 538 -18.20 -38.77 12.43
CA ASP A 538 -17.48 -38.44 13.67
C ASP A 538 -17.83 -37.07 14.25
N GLY A 539 -18.78 -36.35 13.62
CA GLY A 539 -19.21 -35.01 14.03
C GLY A 539 -18.29 -33.87 13.56
N THR A 540 -17.26 -34.17 12.77
CA THR A 540 -16.38 -33.14 12.20
C THR A 540 -17.03 -32.45 10.98
N ILE A 541 -16.56 -31.25 10.67
CA ILE A 541 -17.03 -30.46 9.53
C ILE A 541 -16.65 -31.16 8.22
N ALA A 542 -17.67 -31.51 7.39
CA ALA A 542 -17.47 -32.23 6.15
C ALA A 542 -16.88 -31.37 5.01
N GLN A 543 -17.13 -30.06 5.04
CA GLN A 543 -16.69 -29.14 3.99
C GLN A 543 -15.97 -27.94 4.59
N LYS A 544 -14.69 -27.77 4.25
CA LYS A 544 -13.97 -26.52 4.54
C LYS A 544 -13.99 -25.63 3.28
N THR A 545 -14.32 -24.39 3.47
CA THR A 545 -14.36 -23.41 2.37
C THR A 545 -13.04 -23.36 1.61
N GLU A 546 -11.91 -23.35 2.32
CA GLU A 546 -10.58 -23.24 1.71
C GLU A 546 -10.17 -24.47 0.88
N ASP A 547 -10.77 -25.64 1.09
CA ASP A 547 -10.52 -26.82 0.24
C ASP A 547 -11.10 -26.63 -1.17
N THR A 548 -12.16 -25.83 -1.30
CA THR A 548 -12.84 -25.60 -2.58
C THR A 548 -12.35 -24.34 -3.30
N VAL A 549 -12.14 -23.25 -2.57
CA VAL A 549 -11.79 -21.95 -3.17
C VAL A 549 -10.32 -21.58 -2.95
N GLY A 550 -9.61 -22.24 -2.06
CA GLY A 550 -8.24 -21.90 -1.67
C GLY A 550 -8.16 -20.96 -0.47
N SER A 551 -6.95 -20.75 0.01
CA SER A 551 -6.72 -19.92 1.19
C SER A 551 -7.11 -18.45 0.96
N TYR A 552 -7.91 -17.91 1.86
CA TYR A 552 -8.28 -16.48 1.87
C TYR A 552 -7.06 -15.57 2.04
N ILE A 553 -5.96 -16.04 2.61
CA ILE A 553 -4.70 -15.29 2.69
C ILE A 553 -4.18 -14.95 1.30
N LEU A 554 -4.21 -15.93 0.39
CA LEU A 554 -3.81 -15.74 -1.00
C LEU A 554 -4.80 -14.84 -1.75
N HIS A 555 -6.11 -15.09 -1.60
CA HIS A 555 -7.14 -14.31 -2.28
C HIS A 555 -7.14 -12.85 -1.87
N ASP A 556 -7.01 -12.55 -0.59
CA ASP A 556 -6.92 -11.18 -0.08
C ASP A 556 -5.64 -10.49 -0.58
N PHE A 557 -4.53 -11.21 -0.66
CA PHE A 557 -3.30 -10.71 -1.27
C PHE A 557 -3.52 -10.38 -2.75
N PHE A 558 -4.10 -11.29 -3.52
CA PHE A 558 -4.37 -11.08 -4.95
C PHE A 558 -5.34 -9.91 -5.17
N LEU A 559 -6.42 -9.85 -4.41
CA LEU A 559 -7.40 -8.76 -4.45
C LEU A 559 -6.77 -7.39 -4.18
N TYR A 560 -5.91 -7.32 -3.17
CA TYR A 560 -5.23 -6.09 -2.79
C TYR A 560 -4.33 -5.55 -3.90
N TYR A 561 -3.49 -6.41 -4.47
CA TYR A 561 -2.54 -5.98 -5.50
C TYR A 561 -3.19 -5.78 -6.87
N THR A 562 -4.26 -6.50 -7.18
CA THR A 562 -5.07 -6.25 -8.38
C THR A 562 -5.72 -4.87 -8.31
N LEU A 563 -6.47 -4.55 -7.25
CA LEU A 563 -7.30 -3.34 -7.21
C LEU A 563 -6.55 -2.10 -6.70
N ARG A 564 -5.63 -2.27 -5.74
CA ARG A 564 -4.93 -1.13 -5.13
C ARG A 564 -3.66 -0.73 -5.89
N TYR A 565 -3.04 -1.68 -6.60
CA TYR A 565 -1.79 -1.46 -7.32
C TYR A 565 -1.94 -1.54 -8.84
N GLY A 566 -3.02 -2.13 -9.35
CA GLY A 566 -3.21 -2.36 -10.78
C GLY A 566 -2.15 -3.29 -11.38
N MET A 567 -1.66 -4.24 -10.59
CA MET A 567 -0.61 -5.17 -11.02
C MET A 567 -1.16 -6.25 -11.95
N SER A 568 -0.36 -6.67 -12.90
CA SER A 568 -0.65 -7.83 -13.75
C SER A 568 -0.60 -9.14 -12.95
N PRO A 569 -1.26 -10.21 -13.43
CA PRO A 569 -1.21 -11.52 -12.78
C PRO A 569 0.22 -12.02 -12.54
N SER A 570 1.12 -11.87 -13.52
CA SER A 570 2.52 -12.27 -13.40
C SER A 570 3.29 -11.48 -12.34
N GLU A 571 3.04 -10.17 -12.21
CA GLU A 571 3.63 -9.35 -11.15
C GLU A 571 3.12 -9.77 -9.77
N ILE A 572 1.82 -10.05 -9.64
CA ILE A 572 1.20 -10.50 -8.38
C ILE A 572 1.77 -11.87 -7.97
N PHE A 573 1.91 -12.79 -8.92
CA PHE A 573 2.53 -14.10 -8.68
C PHE A 573 3.94 -13.95 -8.10
N GLN A 574 4.80 -13.18 -8.76
CA GLN A 574 6.17 -12.96 -8.31
C GLN A 574 6.23 -12.27 -6.94
N LEU A 575 5.35 -11.29 -6.72
CA LEU A 575 5.27 -10.57 -5.45
C LEU A 575 4.80 -11.48 -4.31
N CYS A 576 3.82 -12.35 -4.57
CA CYS A 576 3.30 -13.32 -3.60
C CYS A 576 4.39 -14.30 -3.16
N LYS A 577 5.15 -14.88 -4.10
CA LYS A 577 6.31 -15.74 -3.81
C LYS A 577 7.31 -15.06 -2.86
N MET A 578 7.62 -13.79 -3.12
CA MET A 578 8.53 -13.02 -2.26
C MET A 578 7.93 -12.76 -0.88
N ALA A 579 6.62 -12.48 -0.79
CA ALA A 579 5.93 -12.25 0.47
C ALA A 579 5.87 -13.52 1.33
N VAL A 580 5.56 -14.67 0.73
CA VAL A 580 5.56 -15.99 1.40
C VAL A 580 6.95 -16.35 1.92
N LYS A 581 8.00 -16.14 1.12
CA LYS A 581 9.39 -16.38 1.54
C LYS A 581 9.81 -15.58 2.78
N ASN A 582 9.22 -14.40 2.96
CA ASN A 582 9.52 -13.49 4.06
C ASN A 582 8.69 -13.74 5.33
N ASP A 583 7.71 -14.66 5.29
CA ASP A 583 6.83 -14.97 6.43
C ASP A 583 6.69 -16.49 6.63
N SER A 584 7.50 -17.03 7.52
CA SER A 584 7.58 -18.49 7.79
C SER A 584 6.29 -19.11 8.37
N ARG A 585 5.31 -18.30 8.76
CA ARG A 585 4.01 -18.78 9.25
C ARG A 585 3.17 -19.39 8.13
N TYR A 586 3.43 -19.02 6.89
CA TYR A 586 2.69 -19.45 5.71
C TYR A 586 3.60 -20.23 4.76
N LYS A 587 3.10 -21.36 4.28
CA LYS A 587 3.84 -22.23 3.37
C LYS A 587 2.96 -22.50 2.16
N PHE A 588 3.20 -21.76 1.10
CA PHE A 588 2.57 -21.97 -0.20
C PHE A 588 3.69 -22.16 -1.22
N ASP A 589 3.64 -23.21 -2.00
CA ASP A 589 4.56 -23.40 -3.12
C ASP A 589 4.13 -22.65 -4.38
N ASP A 590 4.99 -22.66 -5.37
CA ASP A 590 4.77 -21.89 -6.61
C ASP A 590 3.54 -22.40 -7.39
N GLU A 591 3.31 -23.70 -7.42
CA GLU A 591 2.18 -24.33 -8.12
C GLU A 591 0.86 -24.00 -7.41
N GLU A 592 0.86 -24.03 -6.10
CA GLU A 592 -0.30 -23.66 -5.29
C GLU A 592 -0.67 -22.18 -5.48
N ILE A 593 0.31 -21.26 -5.41
CA ILE A 593 0.10 -19.83 -5.63
C ILE A 593 -0.48 -19.59 -7.03
N LYS A 594 0.06 -20.24 -8.06
CA LYS A 594 -0.37 -20.13 -9.44
C LYS A 594 -1.80 -20.65 -9.63
N LYS A 595 -2.09 -21.85 -9.13
CA LYS A 595 -3.42 -22.45 -9.15
C LYS A 595 -4.46 -21.50 -8.57
N TRP A 596 -4.23 -21.00 -7.37
CA TRP A 596 -5.20 -20.15 -6.69
C TRP A 596 -5.30 -18.74 -7.29
N LEU A 597 -4.25 -18.24 -7.92
CA LEU A 597 -4.31 -16.98 -8.67
C LEU A 597 -5.20 -17.12 -9.92
N ASN A 598 -5.10 -18.22 -10.64
CA ASN A 598 -5.97 -18.52 -11.77
C ASN A 598 -7.44 -18.71 -11.33
N VAL A 599 -7.66 -19.41 -10.21
CA VAL A 599 -8.99 -19.53 -9.59
C VAL A 599 -9.54 -18.17 -9.18
N PHE A 600 -8.69 -17.29 -8.56
CA PHE A 600 -9.09 -15.94 -8.19
C PHE A 600 -9.60 -15.15 -9.40
N TYR A 601 -8.84 -15.04 -10.48
CA TYR A 601 -9.27 -14.28 -11.67
C TYR A 601 -10.49 -14.89 -12.33
N THR A 602 -10.56 -16.22 -12.43
CA THR A 602 -11.71 -16.91 -12.99
C THR A 602 -12.98 -16.57 -12.21
N ARG A 603 -12.94 -16.68 -10.89
CA ARG A 603 -14.10 -16.36 -10.06
C ARG A 603 -14.38 -14.86 -10.02
N PHE A 604 -13.35 -14.04 -9.86
CA PHE A 604 -13.47 -12.58 -9.78
C PHE A 604 -14.21 -12.00 -10.99
N PHE A 605 -13.92 -12.47 -12.18
CA PHE A 605 -14.60 -11.98 -13.39
C PHE A 605 -15.95 -12.68 -13.63
N ARG A 606 -16.00 -14.01 -13.61
CA ARG A 606 -17.24 -14.75 -13.92
C ARG A 606 -18.37 -14.50 -12.95
N GLN A 607 -18.08 -14.07 -11.73
CA GLN A 607 -19.08 -13.80 -10.69
C GLN A 607 -19.48 -12.31 -10.60
N GLN A 608 -19.13 -11.49 -11.60
CA GLN A 608 -19.46 -10.05 -11.60
C GLN A 608 -20.97 -9.79 -11.46
N PHE A 609 -21.83 -10.62 -12.08
CA PHE A 609 -23.28 -10.46 -11.97
C PHE A 609 -23.79 -10.45 -10.52
N LYS A 610 -23.13 -11.18 -9.62
CA LYS A 610 -23.48 -11.15 -8.19
C LYS A 610 -23.15 -9.80 -7.55
N ARG A 611 -22.02 -9.20 -7.93
CA ARG A 611 -21.62 -7.89 -7.40
C ARG A 611 -22.49 -6.75 -7.90
N ASN A 612 -23.10 -6.87 -9.08
CA ASN A 612 -23.98 -5.84 -9.64
C ASN A 612 -25.17 -5.51 -8.72
N CYS A 613 -25.61 -6.45 -7.91
CA CYS A 613 -26.71 -6.27 -6.96
C CYS A 613 -26.30 -6.46 -5.49
N MET A 614 -25.01 -6.23 -5.17
CA MET A 614 -24.57 -6.29 -3.78
C MET A 614 -25.27 -5.22 -2.92
N PRO A 615 -25.53 -5.51 -1.63
CA PRO A 615 -26.12 -4.56 -0.69
C PRO A 615 -25.30 -3.28 -0.51
N ASP A 616 -25.98 -2.24 -0.02
CA ASP A 616 -25.30 -1.04 0.49
C ASP A 616 -24.43 -1.39 1.70
N GLY A 617 -23.29 -0.72 1.83
CA GLY A 617 -22.39 -0.88 2.97
C GLY A 617 -21.29 0.17 2.96
N VAL A 618 -20.66 0.39 4.11
CA VAL A 618 -19.60 1.40 4.29
C VAL A 618 -18.29 0.91 3.71
N LYS A 619 -17.64 1.76 2.91
CA LYS A 619 -16.25 1.59 2.53
C LYS A 619 -15.33 2.02 3.68
N VAL A 620 -14.54 1.10 4.22
CA VAL A 620 -13.61 1.36 5.34
C VAL A 620 -12.14 1.38 4.93
N GLY A 621 -11.80 0.80 3.80
CA GLY A 621 -10.43 0.69 3.29
C GLY A 621 -10.27 1.27 1.89
N THR A 622 -9.07 1.10 1.32
CA THR A 622 -8.75 1.59 -0.02
C THR A 622 -9.20 0.65 -1.15
N VAL A 623 -9.66 -0.55 -0.81
CA VAL A 623 -10.16 -1.57 -1.73
C VAL A 623 -11.64 -1.80 -1.46
N SER A 624 -12.44 -1.79 -2.50
CA SER A 624 -13.87 -2.10 -2.47
C SER A 624 -14.29 -2.61 -3.84
N VAL A 625 -15.32 -3.45 -3.87
CA VAL A 625 -15.88 -4.03 -5.11
C VAL A 625 -17.29 -3.49 -5.42
N SER A 626 -17.68 -2.39 -4.79
CA SER A 626 -19.00 -1.78 -4.98
C SER A 626 -19.19 -1.26 -6.42
N PRO A 627 -20.21 -1.71 -7.14
CA PRO A 627 -20.50 -1.26 -8.51
C PRO A 627 -21.03 0.18 -8.55
N ARG A 628 -21.46 0.71 -7.42
CA ARG A 628 -21.96 2.10 -7.32
C ARG A 628 -20.86 3.15 -7.36
N GLY A 629 -19.66 2.81 -6.93
CA GLY A 629 -18.56 3.78 -6.83
C GLY A 629 -17.19 3.23 -7.24
N ASP A 630 -16.77 2.13 -6.66
CA ASP A 630 -15.37 1.70 -6.69
C ASP A 630 -15.00 0.84 -7.89
N LEU A 631 -15.83 -0.15 -8.25
CA LEU A 631 -15.49 -1.15 -9.27
C LEU A 631 -16.66 -1.40 -10.20
N ARG A 632 -16.59 -0.90 -11.42
CA ARG A 632 -17.58 -1.12 -12.47
C ARG A 632 -16.97 -2.01 -13.55
N LEU A 633 -17.40 -3.25 -13.60
CA LEU A 633 -16.95 -4.23 -14.59
C LEU A 633 -18.15 -4.75 -15.40
N PRO A 634 -17.96 -5.06 -16.69
CA PRO A 634 -18.94 -5.85 -17.44
C PRO A 634 -19.00 -7.29 -16.88
N SER A 635 -20.11 -7.99 -17.12
CA SER A 635 -20.28 -9.37 -16.63
C SER A 635 -19.66 -10.41 -17.58
N GLU A 636 -19.32 -10.02 -18.80
CA GLU A 636 -18.90 -10.88 -19.90
C GLU A 636 -17.40 -10.72 -20.23
N ILE A 637 -16.54 -10.62 -19.18
CA ILE A 637 -15.09 -10.48 -19.37
C ILE A 637 -14.51 -11.82 -19.84
N GLU A 638 -13.74 -11.79 -20.91
CA GLU A 638 -12.89 -12.90 -21.35
C GLU A 638 -11.64 -12.98 -20.48
N LEU A 639 -11.25 -14.20 -20.11
CA LEU A 639 -10.31 -14.45 -19.00
C LEU A 639 -8.87 -14.70 -19.44
N GLU A 640 -8.67 -15.10 -20.70
CA GLU A 640 -7.43 -15.69 -21.21
C GLU A 640 -6.21 -14.80 -20.94
N GLU A 641 -6.37 -13.50 -21.06
CA GLU A 641 -5.32 -12.49 -20.82
C GLU A 641 -4.92 -12.35 -19.32
N PHE A 642 -5.76 -12.85 -18.41
CA PHE A 642 -5.55 -12.72 -16.95
C PHE A 642 -5.09 -14.03 -16.31
N LEU A 643 -5.03 -15.11 -17.05
CA LEU A 643 -4.53 -16.39 -16.56
C LEU A 643 -3.02 -16.49 -16.77
N ILE A 644 -2.34 -17.13 -15.84
CA ILE A 644 -0.93 -17.45 -16.00
C ILE A 644 -0.84 -18.85 -16.61
N ASP A 645 -0.11 -18.98 -17.70
CA ASP A 645 0.11 -20.26 -18.40
C ASP A 645 0.69 -21.34 -17.47
N GLU A 646 0.27 -22.58 -17.69
CA GLU A 646 0.72 -23.76 -16.95
C GLU A 646 2.24 -24.02 -17.04
#